data_92f7c4f81b5e552459d37cea5a980ee2
#
_entry.id   92f7c4f81b5e552459d37cea5a980ee2
#
_cell.length_a   1.000
_cell.length_b   1.000
_cell.length_c   1.000
_cell.angle_alpha   90.00
_cell.angle_beta   90.00
_cell.angle_gamma   90.00
#
_symmetry.space_group_name_H-M   'P 1'
#
loop_
_entity.id
_entity.type
_entity.pdbx_description
1 polymer ?
#
loop_
_entity_poly.entity_id
_entity_poly.type
_entity_poly.pdbx_seq_one_letter_code
_entity_poly.pdbx_strand_id
1 'polypeptide(L)'
;MVKLLLSRGANINAFDKKDRRAIHWAAYMGHLEVVKLLVASGAEVDCKDKKAYTPLHAAASSGMSSTVHYLLSLGVHVNEVNAYGNTPLHLACYNGQDVVVGELIEAGASVNQVNERGFSALHFASSSRQGALCQELLLAHGACINLKSKDGKTPLHMAATHGRFSCSQALIQNGAEIDCEDRSRNTALHIAARYGHELIITSLIKDGANTTKRGIHGMLPLHLAALSGFSDCCRKLLSSGFVIDTPDDFGRTCLHAAAAGGNLECLNLLLNTGADFNRKDNFGRAPLHYAAANCNYQCVFALVGSGASVNDLDQNSCSPLHYAAAADTEGKCVEYLLRNDADPGVKDRQGYNAVHYAAAYGRTLCLELIASVRPLDVLMETSGTDILRDSDSQAPLSPLHLAAYHGHCGALDVLLASLLDVDARSPDGRTPLSLACSRGHQECASLLLHHGASPMTRDYIYKKTALHAAAMNGHPECLHLLLSSNNQHINVDAQDNNRQTPLMLAVLNGHTECVYSLLNQGACVETPDRWSRTALHRGAATGQDECVEALLQRGASVCVKDIRGRTPLHLASACGHVGVLGTLLQTTPPSLTHLTDSQGYTPLHWACYNGYDACVEVLLDHEAFRKIKGNSFSPLHCAVMNDNEGVAEMLIDCLGANIVNTTDSKGRTPLHAAAFSDHVECISLLLSHGAKANAVDALAHKTPLMMAALNGQTNAVEVLVSSGKTDLSLQDVDRNTALHLACSKGHETSALLILEKISDRNLINCTNAALQTPLHVAARMGLTVVVQELLEKGASVLAVDENGYTPALACAPNRDVADCLALILNSMMPTSPMVTIAAIPALSLTQTVINHHPTSNHISKGVAFDTPPSLRPDHASYCRPERPLSSVSADDELNDSDSETY
;
A
#
# COMPACT_ATOMS: atom_id res chain seq x y z
N MET A 1 11.15 61.07 -9.35
CA MET A 1 10.03 60.18 -9.79
C MET A 1 9.23 59.69 -8.58
N VAL A 2 9.86 58.96 -7.62
CA VAL A 2 9.14 58.37 -6.45
C VAL A 2 8.38 59.44 -5.64
N LYS A 3 9.03 60.57 -5.30
CA LYS A 3 8.40 61.71 -4.61
C LYS A 3 7.16 62.24 -5.34
N LEU A 4 7.20 62.31 -6.68
CA LEU A 4 6.07 62.76 -7.50
C LEU A 4 4.94 61.73 -7.51
N LEU A 5 5.25 60.44 -7.58
CA LEU A 5 4.23 59.40 -7.53
C LEU A 5 3.50 59.39 -6.20
N LEU A 6 4.25 59.47 -5.09
CA LEU A 6 3.65 59.54 -3.75
C LEU A 6 2.77 60.80 -3.56
N SER A 7 3.23 61.98 -4.05
CA SER A 7 2.42 63.22 -3.98
C SER A 7 1.15 63.15 -4.86
N ARG A 8 1.07 62.26 -5.82
CA ARG A 8 -0.11 61.96 -6.65
C ARG A 8 -0.97 60.84 -6.10
N GLY A 9 -0.70 60.37 -4.86
CA GLY A 9 -1.52 59.37 -4.21
C GLY A 9 -1.19 57.93 -4.57
N ALA A 10 0.02 57.64 -5.08
CA ALA A 10 0.43 56.25 -5.31
C ALA A 10 0.42 55.47 -4.00
N ASN A 11 -0.14 54.27 -3.99
CA ASN A 11 -0.18 53.44 -2.81
C ASN A 11 1.22 52.94 -2.45
N ILE A 12 1.74 53.41 -1.32
CA ILE A 12 3.08 53.12 -0.82
C ILE A 12 3.28 51.64 -0.48
N ASN A 13 2.21 50.94 -0.11
CA ASN A 13 2.20 49.53 0.26
C ASN A 13 1.74 48.63 -0.90
N ALA A 14 1.64 49.15 -2.14
CA ALA A 14 1.39 48.34 -3.30
C ALA A 14 2.48 47.26 -3.45
N PHE A 15 2.08 46.04 -3.81
CA PHE A 15 2.95 44.89 -3.92
C PHE A 15 2.88 44.23 -5.30
N ASP A 16 3.93 43.54 -5.68
CA ASP A 16 4.00 42.76 -6.91
C ASP A 16 3.43 41.34 -6.72
N LYS A 17 3.48 40.47 -7.75
CA LYS A 17 3.02 39.10 -7.70
C LYS A 17 3.67 38.23 -6.61
N LYS A 18 4.81 38.66 -6.08
CA LYS A 18 5.56 37.97 -5.00
C LYS A 18 5.38 38.70 -3.65
N ASP A 19 4.40 39.61 -3.55
CA ASP A 19 4.11 40.47 -2.38
C ASP A 19 5.25 41.42 -1.99
N ARG A 20 6.22 41.66 -2.90
CA ARG A 20 7.29 42.59 -2.66
C ARG A 20 6.79 44.04 -2.87
N ARG A 21 7.01 44.91 -1.89
CA ARG A 21 6.66 46.32 -1.90
C ARG A 21 7.81 47.14 -2.45
N ALA A 22 7.57 48.42 -2.75
CA ALA A 22 8.59 49.32 -3.25
C ALA A 22 9.84 49.40 -2.36
N ILE A 23 9.67 49.29 -1.03
CA ILE A 23 10.78 49.36 -0.08
C ILE A 23 11.72 48.11 -0.20
N HIS A 24 11.20 46.93 -0.54
CA HIS A 24 12.04 45.75 -0.82
C HIS A 24 12.97 46.00 -2.00
N TRP A 25 12.40 46.52 -3.10
CA TRP A 25 13.18 46.85 -4.29
C TRP A 25 14.18 47.97 -4.08
N ALA A 26 13.77 49.06 -3.39
CA ALA A 26 14.65 50.15 -3.05
C ALA A 26 15.79 49.69 -2.15
N ALA A 27 15.52 48.81 -1.18
CA ALA A 27 16.51 48.23 -0.28
C ALA A 27 17.48 47.29 -1.04
N TYR A 28 16.95 46.43 -1.92
CA TYR A 28 17.77 45.53 -2.74
C TYR A 28 18.72 46.29 -3.68
N MET A 29 18.23 47.38 -4.31
CA MET A 29 19.02 48.19 -5.23
C MET A 29 19.94 49.23 -4.53
N GLY A 30 19.86 49.34 -3.21
CA GLY A 30 20.70 50.24 -2.44
C GLY A 30 20.33 51.72 -2.58
N HIS A 31 19.10 52.01 -2.99
CA HIS A 31 18.64 53.40 -3.16
C HIS A 31 18.27 54.02 -1.82
N LEU A 32 19.27 54.34 -0.98
CA LEU A 32 19.07 54.87 0.39
C LEU A 32 18.09 56.01 0.47
N GLU A 33 18.21 57.03 -0.41
CA GLU A 33 17.35 58.17 -0.40
C GLU A 33 15.88 57.84 -0.76
N VAL A 34 15.69 56.80 -1.59
CA VAL A 34 14.35 56.29 -1.88
C VAL A 34 13.80 55.54 -0.67
N VAL A 35 14.60 54.72 0.01
CA VAL A 35 14.21 54.04 1.25
C VAL A 35 13.80 55.07 2.31
N LYS A 36 14.65 56.10 2.57
CA LYS A 36 14.32 57.21 3.51
C LYS A 36 13.00 57.88 3.15
N LEU A 37 12.81 58.19 1.87
CA LEU A 37 11.58 58.82 1.41
C LEU A 37 10.34 57.95 1.62
N LEU A 38 10.45 56.65 1.32
CA LEU A 38 9.36 55.67 1.53
C LEU A 38 9.03 55.53 3.02
N VAL A 39 10.03 55.42 3.87
CA VAL A 39 9.83 55.38 5.34
C VAL A 39 9.20 56.65 5.87
N ALA A 40 9.69 57.84 5.44
CA ALA A 40 9.14 59.14 5.84
C ALA A 40 7.69 59.34 5.36
N SER A 41 7.29 58.61 4.32
CA SER A 41 5.93 58.63 3.76
C SER A 41 5.03 57.53 4.35
N GLY A 42 5.50 56.77 5.36
CA GLY A 42 4.71 55.78 6.08
C GLY A 42 4.80 54.35 5.52
N ALA A 43 5.87 54.00 4.80
CA ALA A 43 6.11 52.61 4.41
C ALA A 43 6.47 51.75 5.62
N GLU A 44 5.89 50.60 5.71
CA GLU A 44 6.17 49.60 6.75
C GLU A 44 7.57 48.99 6.51
N VAL A 45 8.45 49.12 7.49
CA VAL A 45 9.86 48.71 7.36
C VAL A 45 10.10 47.23 7.60
N ASP A 46 9.17 46.56 8.31
CA ASP A 46 9.23 45.11 8.64
C ASP A 46 8.31 44.27 7.76
N CYS A 47 7.81 44.84 6.66
CA CYS A 47 6.91 44.13 5.76
C CYS A 47 7.60 42.90 5.15
N LYS A 48 6.82 41.81 4.98
CA LYS A 48 7.30 40.52 4.44
C LYS A 48 6.72 40.25 3.05
N ASP A 49 7.55 39.72 2.17
CA ASP A 49 7.09 39.18 0.88
C ASP A 49 6.52 37.76 1.05
N LYS A 50 6.10 37.11 -0.04
CA LYS A 50 5.58 35.71 -0.04
C LYS A 50 6.51 34.66 0.57
N LYS A 51 7.81 34.93 0.54
CA LYS A 51 8.85 34.07 1.14
C LYS A 51 9.32 34.61 2.50
N ALA A 52 8.56 35.50 3.12
CA ALA A 52 8.85 36.19 4.37
C ALA A 52 10.16 37.00 4.36
N TYR A 53 10.66 37.45 3.19
CA TYR A 53 11.81 38.36 3.12
C TYR A 53 11.37 39.73 3.55
N THR A 54 12.17 40.39 4.42
CA THR A 54 12.01 41.77 4.79
C THR A 54 12.91 42.69 3.95
N PRO A 55 12.72 44.00 3.94
CA PRO A 55 13.64 44.95 3.32
C PRO A 55 15.10 44.81 3.81
N LEU A 56 15.30 44.42 5.10
CA LEU A 56 16.62 44.12 5.63
C LEU A 56 17.27 42.91 5.00
N HIS A 57 16.48 41.83 4.79
CA HIS A 57 16.97 40.66 4.03
C HIS A 57 17.39 41.04 2.61
N ALA A 58 16.59 41.86 1.94
CA ALA A 58 16.90 42.33 0.58
C ALA A 58 18.18 43.16 0.51
N ALA A 59 18.35 44.14 1.40
CA ALA A 59 19.56 44.97 1.50
C ALA A 59 20.80 44.14 1.87
N ALA A 60 20.67 43.20 2.83
CA ALA A 60 21.75 42.37 3.28
C ALA A 60 22.21 41.38 2.17
N SER A 61 21.29 40.82 1.40
CA SER A 61 21.62 39.91 0.31
C SER A 61 22.39 40.62 -0.83
N SER A 62 22.12 41.88 -1.09
CA SER A 62 22.76 42.67 -2.15
C SER A 62 23.97 43.51 -1.70
N GLY A 63 24.32 43.47 -0.41
CA GLY A 63 25.50 44.14 0.12
C GLY A 63 25.34 45.67 0.29
N MET A 64 24.11 46.17 0.46
CA MET A 64 23.83 47.62 0.52
C MET A 64 24.00 48.16 1.94
N SER A 65 25.26 48.28 2.38
CA SER A 65 25.66 48.67 3.73
C SER A 65 24.96 49.94 4.24
N SER A 66 24.98 51.02 3.51
CA SER A 66 24.32 52.26 3.95
C SER A 66 22.80 52.11 4.15
N THR A 67 22.18 51.21 3.37
CA THR A 67 20.75 50.91 3.52
C THR A 67 20.50 49.99 4.71
N VAL A 68 21.39 49.02 4.93
CA VAL A 68 21.35 48.12 6.11
C VAL A 68 21.51 48.95 7.37
N HIS A 69 22.52 49.81 7.43
CA HIS A 69 22.75 50.71 8.56
C HIS A 69 21.54 51.60 8.87
N TYR A 70 20.93 52.16 7.83
CA TYR A 70 19.70 52.97 8.01
C TYR A 70 18.52 52.16 8.53
N LEU A 71 18.27 51.00 7.95
CA LEU A 71 17.17 50.11 8.41
C LEU A 71 17.36 49.70 9.87
N LEU A 72 18.60 49.32 10.25
CA LEU A 72 18.94 48.97 11.64
C LEU A 72 18.75 50.15 12.60
N SER A 73 19.09 51.38 12.18
CA SER A 73 18.85 52.57 12.98
C SER A 73 17.37 52.89 13.26
N LEU A 74 16.47 52.31 12.48
CA LEU A 74 15.00 52.39 12.69
C LEU A 74 14.48 51.33 13.69
N GLY A 75 15.34 50.47 14.22
CA GLY A 75 14.97 49.46 15.21
C GLY A 75 14.36 48.21 14.60
N VAL A 76 14.62 47.87 13.32
CA VAL A 76 14.17 46.66 12.67
C VAL A 76 14.79 45.45 13.33
N HIS A 77 14.06 44.35 13.44
CA HIS A 77 14.55 43.10 14.03
C HIS A 77 15.65 42.45 13.20
N VAL A 78 16.90 42.49 13.70
CA VAL A 78 18.11 42.02 13.01
C VAL A 78 18.10 40.49 12.78
N ASN A 79 17.41 39.75 13.66
CA ASN A 79 17.34 38.28 13.61
C ASN A 79 16.00 37.75 13.01
N GLU A 80 15.27 38.57 12.29
CA GLU A 80 14.05 38.15 11.61
C GLU A 80 14.38 37.03 10.62
N VAL A 81 13.45 36.07 10.45
CA VAL A 81 13.67 34.90 9.59
C VAL A 81 12.72 34.93 8.40
N ASN A 82 13.23 34.49 7.26
CA ASN A 82 12.41 34.24 6.08
C ASN A 82 11.77 32.84 6.15
N ALA A 83 10.98 32.45 5.12
CA ALA A 83 10.31 31.17 5.02
C ALA A 83 11.25 29.95 5.05
N TYR A 84 12.54 30.11 4.92
CA TYR A 84 13.55 29.05 5.03
C TYR A 84 14.30 29.08 6.37
N GLY A 85 13.89 29.95 7.30
CA GLY A 85 14.58 30.17 8.56
C GLY A 85 15.89 30.98 8.43
N ASN A 86 16.19 31.55 7.27
CA ASN A 86 17.39 32.36 7.08
C ASN A 86 17.20 33.77 7.64
N THR A 87 18.19 34.27 8.39
CA THR A 87 18.27 35.67 8.83
C THR A 87 18.97 36.52 7.77
N PRO A 88 18.91 37.85 7.85
CA PRO A 88 19.74 38.72 7.00
C PRO A 88 21.23 38.37 7.03
N LEU A 89 21.77 37.95 8.19
CA LEU A 89 23.16 37.51 8.33
C LEU A 89 23.48 36.28 7.47
N HIS A 90 22.55 35.28 7.40
CA HIS A 90 22.73 34.12 6.53
C HIS A 90 22.87 34.53 5.06
N LEU A 91 22.05 35.46 4.59
CA LEU A 91 22.05 35.93 3.21
C LEU A 91 23.29 36.80 2.87
N ALA A 92 23.68 37.66 3.78
CA ALA A 92 24.92 38.42 3.62
C ALA A 92 26.13 37.51 3.51
N CYS A 93 26.21 36.47 4.37
CA CYS A 93 27.31 35.50 4.33
C CYS A 93 27.29 34.66 3.05
N TYR A 94 26.10 34.23 2.60
CA TYR A 94 25.98 33.46 1.34
C TYR A 94 26.50 34.21 0.13
N ASN A 95 26.21 35.53 0.06
CA ASN A 95 26.65 36.38 -1.02
C ASN A 95 28.04 37.03 -0.79
N GLY A 96 28.68 36.76 0.35
CA GLY A 96 30.02 37.27 0.65
C GLY A 96 30.11 38.77 0.96
N GLN A 97 29.08 39.33 1.57
CA GLN A 97 28.96 40.77 1.86
C GLN A 97 29.58 41.10 3.24
N ASP A 98 30.91 41.11 3.31
CA ASP A 98 31.69 41.22 4.56
C ASP A 98 31.37 42.48 5.36
N VAL A 99 31.27 43.66 4.71
CA VAL A 99 30.91 44.90 5.37
C VAL A 99 29.54 44.82 6.03
N VAL A 100 28.54 44.28 5.33
CA VAL A 100 27.19 44.09 5.87
C VAL A 100 27.17 43.07 7.00
N VAL A 101 28.00 42.01 6.89
CA VAL A 101 28.16 41.01 7.97
C VAL A 101 28.67 41.70 9.24
N GLY A 102 29.66 42.58 9.14
CA GLY A 102 30.15 43.38 10.28
C GLY A 102 29.05 44.23 10.91
N GLU A 103 28.34 45.01 10.11
CA GLU A 103 27.25 45.87 10.58
C GLU A 103 26.12 45.10 11.26
N LEU A 104 25.72 43.93 10.70
CA LEU A 104 24.69 43.07 11.29
C LEU A 104 25.15 42.48 12.64
N ILE A 105 26.42 42.06 12.76
CA ILE A 105 26.97 41.53 14.01
C ILE A 105 27.05 42.65 15.07
N GLU A 106 27.50 43.84 14.72
CA GLU A 106 27.51 45.02 15.63
C GLU A 106 26.10 45.40 16.09
N ALA A 107 25.09 45.19 15.23
CA ALA A 107 23.68 45.41 15.57
C ALA A 107 23.06 44.28 16.42
N GLY A 108 23.84 43.27 16.81
CA GLY A 108 23.36 42.19 17.66
C GLY A 108 22.79 40.98 16.91
N ALA A 109 23.19 40.76 15.64
CA ALA A 109 22.81 39.56 14.93
C ALA A 109 23.36 38.31 15.61
N SER A 110 22.51 37.29 15.75
CA SER A 110 22.87 36.01 16.36
C SER A 110 23.73 35.18 15.40
N VAL A 111 25.03 35.09 15.70
CA VAL A 111 26.07 34.46 14.86
C VAL A 111 25.83 32.93 14.70
N ASN A 112 25.28 32.30 15.72
CA ASN A 112 25.07 30.85 15.78
C ASN A 112 23.60 30.42 15.51
N GLN A 113 22.74 31.34 15.15
CA GLN A 113 21.38 30.99 14.75
C GLN A 113 21.40 30.09 13.54
N VAL A 114 20.52 29.07 13.53
CA VAL A 114 20.42 28.12 12.43
C VAL A 114 19.10 28.27 11.69
N ASN A 115 19.13 28.03 10.40
CA ASN A 115 17.94 27.99 9.57
C ASN A 115 17.17 26.67 9.73
N GLU A 116 16.09 26.48 8.96
CA GLU A 116 15.27 25.26 8.99
C GLU A 116 16.06 23.98 8.66
N ARG A 117 17.12 24.06 7.85
CA ARG A 117 18.02 22.94 7.54
C ARG A 117 19.18 22.77 8.54
N GLY A 118 19.23 23.61 9.58
CA GLY A 118 20.30 23.58 10.58
C GLY A 118 21.60 24.26 10.15
N PHE A 119 21.63 25.00 9.05
CA PHE A 119 22.81 25.78 8.62
C PHE A 119 22.90 27.11 9.37
N SER A 120 24.05 27.43 9.88
CA SER A 120 24.41 28.75 10.45
C SER A 120 25.00 29.68 9.40
N ALA A 121 25.15 30.94 9.73
CA ALA A 121 25.83 31.93 8.90
C ALA A 121 27.24 31.48 8.47
N LEU A 122 27.97 30.75 9.34
CA LEU A 122 29.32 30.22 9.05
C LEU A 122 29.28 29.14 7.95
N HIS A 123 28.21 28.30 7.88
CA HIS A 123 28.03 27.34 6.78
C HIS A 123 27.90 28.06 5.44
N PHE A 124 27.11 29.15 5.41
CA PHE A 124 26.92 29.94 4.21
C PHE A 124 28.18 30.70 3.80
N ALA A 125 28.91 31.34 4.74
CA ALA A 125 30.20 31.95 4.46
C ALA A 125 31.19 30.93 3.89
N SER A 126 31.22 29.72 4.45
CA SER A 126 32.13 28.66 3.99
C SER A 126 31.76 28.12 2.61
N SER A 127 30.54 28.28 2.13
CA SER A 127 30.10 27.91 0.79
C SER A 127 30.32 29.02 -0.25
N SER A 128 30.36 30.27 0.18
CA SER A 128 30.44 31.44 -0.69
C SER A 128 31.80 31.58 -1.40
N ARG A 129 31.79 32.14 -2.61
CA ARG A 129 33.01 32.46 -3.35
C ARG A 129 33.82 33.55 -2.70
N GLN A 130 33.16 34.52 -2.07
CA GLN A 130 33.74 35.69 -1.41
C GLN A 130 33.60 35.62 0.11
N GLY A 131 33.34 34.41 0.64
CA GLY A 131 33.00 34.24 2.05
C GLY A 131 34.15 34.27 3.04
N ALA A 132 35.41 34.38 2.59
CA ALA A 132 36.59 34.27 3.47
C ALA A 132 36.60 35.37 4.56
N LEU A 133 36.35 36.63 4.18
CA LEU A 133 36.30 37.76 5.14
C LEU A 133 35.08 37.65 6.07
N CYS A 134 33.92 37.25 5.51
CA CYS A 134 32.75 36.98 6.32
C CYS A 134 32.99 35.88 7.36
N GLN A 135 33.72 34.85 6.97
CA GLN A 135 34.09 33.74 7.86
C GLN A 135 35.02 34.21 8.99
N GLU A 136 36.04 35.04 8.69
CA GLU A 136 36.94 35.62 9.68
C GLU A 136 36.17 36.46 10.71
N LEU A 137 35.26 37.32 10.23
CA LEU A 137 34.42 38.12 11.08
C LEU A 137 33.52 37.26 12.01
N LEU A 138 32.88 36.22 11.45
CA LEU A 138 32.04 35.32 12.21
C LEU A 138 32.84 34.57 13.29
N LEU A 139 34.02 34.05 12.95
CA LEU A 139 34.91 33.35 13.89
C LEU A 139 35.41 34.28 15.00
N ALA A 140 35.79 35.53 14.68
CA ALA A 140 36.18 36.53 15.67
C ALA A 140 35.05 36.86 16.67
N HIS A 141 33.80 36.69 16.28
CA HIS A 141 32.63 36.96 17.12
C HIS A 141 31.99 35.67 17.68
N GLY A 142 32.73 34.55 17.75
CA GLY A 142 32.36 33.35 18.46
C GLY A 142 31.42 32.43 17.69
N ALA A 143 31.52 32.36 16.35
CA ALA A 143 30.82 31.38 15.56
C ALA A 143 31.28 29.94 15.91
N CYS A 144 30.33 29.03 16.13
CA CYS A 144 30.60 27.62 16.44
C CYS A 144 31.14 26.91 15.21
N ILE A 145 32.47 26.66 15.16
CA ILE A 145 33.20 26.17 14.01
C ILE A 145 32.81 24.75 13.59
N ASN A 146 32.38 23.91 14.55
CA ASN A 146 31.99 22.50 14.32
C ASN A 146 30.45 22.27 14.41
N LEU A 147 29.66 23.35 14.27
CA LEU A 147 28.21 23.22 14.29
C LEU A 147 27.75 22.31 13.16
N LYS A 148 26.86 21.36 13.47
CA LYS A 148 26.30 20.40 12.50
C LYS A 148 24.92 20.81 12.03
N SER A 149 24.72 20.79 10.72
CA SER A 149 23.39 20.93 10.10
C SER A 149 22.50 19.73 10.42
N LYS A 150 21.24 19.74 9.99
CA LYS A 150 20.35 18.58 10.11
C LYS A 150 20.89 17.33 9.40
N ASP A 151 21.69 17.50 8.35
CA ASP A 151 22.37 16.41 7.63
C ASP A 151 23.74 16.08 8.22
N GLY A 152 24.10 16.64 9.35
CA GLY A 152 25.38 16.44 10.01
C GLY A 152 26.55 17.19 9.37
N LYS A 153 26.33 18.02 8.35
CA LYS A 153 27.38 18.78 7.66
C LYS A 153 27.88 19.91 8.54
N THR A 154 29.21 20.06 8.63
CA THR A 154 29.88 21.21 9.29
C THR A 154 30.25 22.28 8.25
N PRO A 155 30.65 23.48 8.66
CA PRO A 155 31.17 24.48 7.74
C PRO A 155 32.33 23.97 6.88
N LEU A 156 33.18 23.09 7.42
CA LEU A 156 34.26 22.45 6.65
C LEU A 156 33.75 21.55 5.54
N HIS A 157 32.64 20.80 5.75
CA HIS A 157 31.99 20.05 4.69
C HIS A 157 31.46 20.97 3.60
N MET A 158 30.94 22.16 3.96
CA MET A 158 30.42 23.13 2.99
C MET A 158 31.58 23.73 2.15
N ALA A 159 32.70 24.07 2.79
CA ALA A 159 33.88 24.52 2.08
C ALA A 159 34.41 23.44 1.13
N ALA A 160 34.42 22.18 1.56
CA ALA A 160 34.83 21.03 0.75
C ALA A 160 33.86 20.78 -0.42
N THR A 161 32.55 20.93 -0.22
CA THR A 161 31.54 20.75 -1.29
C THR A 161 31.72 21.77 -2.41
N HIS A 162 31.99 23.02 -2.06
CA HIS A 162 32.07 24.13 -3.01
C HIS A 162 33.48 24.49 -3.45
N GLY A 163 34.49 23.75 -3.04
CA GLY A 163 35.87 23.98 -3.43
C GLY A 163 36.49 25.28 -2.84
N ARG A 164 36.06 25.71 -1.65
CA ARG A 164 36.51 26.98 -1.06
C ARG A 164 37.79 26.76 -0.27
N PHE A 165 38.93 26.73 -0.97
CA PHE A 165 40.22 26.42 -0.36
C PHE A 165 40.59 27.39 0.78
N SER A 166 40.49 28.71 0.55
CA SER A 166 40.82 29.70 1.59
C SER A 166 39.92 29.56 2.84
N CYS A 167 38.61 29.32 2.64
CA CYS A 167 37.68 29.07 3.76
C CYS A 167 38.01 27.78 4.48
N SER A 168 38.34 26.72 3.75
CA SER A 168 38.72 25.43 4.32
C SER A 168 39.99 25.57 5.19
N GLN A 169 41.03 26.29 4.66
CA GLN A 169 42.27 26.50 5.37
C GLN A 169 42.07 27.34 6.65
N ALA A 170 41.32 28.41 6.56
CA ALA A 170 41.00 29.23 7.73
C ALA A 170 40.19 28.45 8.82
N LEU A 171 39.22 27.59 8.41
CA LEU A 171 38.52 26.72 9.37
C LEU A 171 39.50 25.77 10.09
N ILE A 172 40.40 25.10 9.36
CA ILE A 172 41.36 24.17 9.93
C ILE A 172 42.29 24.89 10.91
N GLN A 173 42.81 26.06 10.53
CA GLN A 173 43.69 26.89 11.37
C GLN A 173 42.99 27.37 12.68
N ASN A 174 41.68 27.58 12.63
CA ASN A 174 40.88 27.94 13.80
C ASN A 174 40.31 26.75 14.59
N GLY A 175 40.80 25.52 14.33
CA GLY A 175 40.47 24.33 15.10
C GLY A 175 39.20 23.57 14.67
N ALA A 176 38.87 23.64 13.38
CA ALA A 176 37.80 22.80 12.85
C ALA A 176 38.20 21.31 12.98
N GLU A 177 37.24 20.47 13.40
CA GLU A 177 37.42 19.04 13.47
C GLU A 177 37.48 18.46 12.04
N ILE A 178 38.66 18.02 11.62
CA ILE A 178 38.95 17.62 10.24
C ILE A 178 38.19 16.35 9.86
N ASP A 179 38.11 15.38 10.78
CA ASP A 179 37.52 14.07 10.55
C ASP A 179 36.07 13.96 11.07
N CYS A 180 35.40 15.12 11.23
CA CYS A 180 33.98 15.15 11.54
C CYS A 180 33.17 14.44 10.46
N GLU A 181 32.21 13.63 10.86
CA GLU A 181 31.32 12.88 9.96
C GLU A 181 29.95 13.54 9.81
N ASP A 182 29.46 13.57 8.56
CA ASP A 182 28.06 13.90 8.26
C ASP A 182 27.14 12.69 8.54
N ARG A 183 25.82 12.81 8.28
CA ARG A 183 24.88 11.69 8.46
C ARG A 183 25.19 10.46 7.59
N SER A 184 25.83 10.67 6.45
CA SER A 184 26.27 9.61 5.55
C SER A 184 27.65 9.08 5.93
N ARG A 185 28.19 9.46 7.09
CA ARG A 185 29.54 9.11 7.57
C ARG A 185 30.69 9.68 6.72
N ASN A 186 30.39 10.60 5.79
CA ASN A 186 31.42 11.25 4.99
C ASN A 186 32.12 12.33 5.79
N THR A 187 33.45 12.44 5.67
CA THR A 187 34.25 13.55 6.16
C THR A 187 34.42 14.60 5.07
N ALA A 188 34.95 15.76 5.42
CA ALA A 188 35.30 16.80 4.44
C ALA A 188 36.24 16.27 3.34
N LEU A 189 37.12 15.29 3.65
CA LEU A 189 37.98 14.66 2.68
C LEU A 189 37.22 13.80 1.66
N HIS A 190 36.19 13.07 2.08
CA HIS A 190 35.28 12.33 1.17
C HIS A 190 34.58 13.28 0.21
N ILE A 191 34.07 14.39 0.74
CA ILE A 191 33.36 15.40 -0.05
C ILE A 191 34.33 16.06 -1.05
N ALA A 192 35.50 16.50 -0.60
CA ALA A 192 36.49 17.08 -1.49
C ALA A 192 36.93 16.12 -2.62
N ALA A 193 37.06 14.82 -2.29
CA ALA A 193 37.40 13.77 -3.25
C ALA A 193 36.27 13.56 -4.29
N ARG A 194 35.01 13.55 -3.83
CA ARG A 194 33.83 13.39 -4.70
C ARG A 194 33.67 14.55 -5.69
N TYR A 195 34.01 15.78 -5.28
CA TYR A 195 33.83 16.97 -6.12
C TYR A 195 35.13 17.45 -6.80
N GLY A 196 36.24 16.75 -6.65
CA GLY A 196 37.47 17.00 -7.40
C GLY A 196 38.29 18.16 -6.88
N HIS A 197 38.23 18.51 -5.61
CA HIS A 197 38.92 19.65 -5.05
C HIS A 197 40.31 19.30 -4.51
N GLU A 198 41.27 19.09 -5.43
CA GLU A 198 42.66 18.65 -5.16
C GLU A 198 43.36 19.48 -4.08
N LEU A 199 43.26 20.83 -4.14
CA LEU A 199 43.91 21.72 -3.19
C LEU A 199 43.39 21.49 -1.77
N ILE A 200 42.09 21.30 -1.62
CA ILE A 200 41.48 20.98 -0.31
C ILE A 200 41.93 19.62 0.18
N ILE A 201 41.96 18.59 -0.68
CA ILE A 201 42.48 17.26 -0.36
C ILE A 201 43.91 17.38 0.16
N THR A 202 44.75 18.12 -0.57
CA THR A 202 46.17 18.30 -0.19
C THR A 202 46.29 18.96 1.18
N SER A 203 45.51 20.02 1.46
CA SER A 203 45.50 20.69 2.76
C SER A 203 45.02 19.75 3.87
N LEU A 204 43.88 19.10 3.68
CA LEU A 204 43.31 18.18 4.68
C LEU A 204 44.29 17.05 5.04
N ILE A 205 44.94 16.43 4.05
CA ILE A 205 45.93 15.38 4.30
C ILE A 205 47.14 15.94 5.06
N LYS A 206 47.65 17.12 4.66
CA LYS A 206 48.78 17.78 5.35
C LYS A 206 48.45 18.07 6.83
N ASP A 207 47.20 18.46 7.09
CA ASP A 207 46.75 18.81 8.44
C ASP A 207 46.21 17.61 9.23
N GLY A 208 46.46 16.38 8.73
CA GLY A 208 46.27 15.12 9.47
C GLY A 208 44.91 14.44 9.26
N ALA A 209 44.17 14.72 8.18
CA ALA A 209 42.95 14.01 7.87
C ALA A 209 43.17 12.50 7.71
N ASN A 210 42.30 11.71 8.28
CA ASN A 210 42.37 10.26 8.18
C ASN A 210 41.86 9.77 6.81
N THR A 211 42.78 9.38 5.93
CA THR A 211 42.50 8.91 4.58
C THR A 211 41.85 7.52 4.53
N THR A 212 41.91 6.77 5.64
CA THR A 212 41.34 5.40 5.74
C THR A 212 39.95 5.37 6.40
N LYS A 213 39.40 6.54 6.76
CA LYS A 213 38.06 6.63 7.34
C LYS A 213 37.01 6.19 6.31
N ARG A 214 36.05 5.41 6.75
CA ARG A 214 35.00 4.88 5.88
C ARG A 214 33.78 5.80 5.91
N GLY A 215 33.35 6.24 4.72
CA GLY A 215 32.17 7.07 4.52
C GLY A 215 30.92 6.24 4.19
N ILE A 216 30.09 6.81 3.33
CA ILE A 216 28.86 6.14 2.84
C ILE A 216 29.18 4.78 2.25
N HIS A 217 28.44 3.75 2.64
CA HIS A 217 28.65 2.36 2.19
C HIS A 217 30.10 1.84 2.41
N GLY A 218 30.79 2.37 3.39
CA GLY A 218 32.17 1.99 3.66
C GLY A 218 33.18 2.48 2.62
N MET A 219 32.77 3.35 1.70
CA MET A 219 33.64 3.93 0.68
C MET A 219 34.70 4.83 1.34
N LEU A 220 35.88 4.79 0.76
CA LEU A 220 37.00 5.66 1.13
C LEU A 220 37.06 6.89 0.20
N PRO A 221 37.73 7.97 0.56
CA PRO A 221 37.87 9.13 -0.32
C PRO A 221 38.38 8.76 -1.72
N LEU A 222 39.26 7.77 -1.84
CA LEU A 222 39.80 7.30 -3.12
C LEU A 222 38.71 6.63 -3.99
N HIS A 223 37.77 5.90 -3.39
CA HIS A 223 36.65 5.33 -4.14
C HIS A 223 35.79 6.42 -4.80
N LEU A 224 35.50 7.49 -4.01
CA LEU A 224 34.68 8.60 -4.50
C LEU A 224 35.40 9.41 -5.59
N ALA A 225 36.69 9.65 -5.43
CA ALA A 225 37.51 10.33 -6.45
C ALA A 225 37.56 9.51 -7.76
N ALA A 226 37.74 8.19 -7.66
CA ALA A 226 37.81 7.27 -8.78
C ALA A 226 36.45 7.16 -9.50
N LEU A 227 35.35 7.05 -8.72
CA LEU A 227 33.99 7.02 -9.24
C LEU A 227 33.63 8.30 -10.00
N SER A 228 34.04 9.46 -9.46
CA SER A 228 33.74 10.76 -10.05
C SER A 228 34.72 11.21 -11.14
N GLY A 229 35.83 10.52 -11.36
CA GLY A 229 36.76 10.76 -12.47
C GLY A 229 37.86 11.78 -12.21
N PHE A 230 38.19 12.09 -10.96
CA PHE A 230 39.19 13.08 -10.61
C PHE A 230 40.57 12.43 -10.43
N SER A 231 41.29 12.23 -11.54
CA SER A 231 42.58 11.55 -11.57
C SER A 231 43.65 12.22 -10.69
N ASP A 232 43.70 13.56 -10.64
CA ASP A 232 44.64 14.30 -9.80
C ASP A 232 44.36 14.10 -8.31
N CYS A 233 43.08 14.05 -7.93
CA CYS A 233 42.66 13.70 -6.56
C CYS A 233 43.08 12.27 -6.21
N CYS A 234 42.88 11.33 -7.12
CA CYS A 234 43.33 9.93 -6.96
C CYS A 234 44.84 9.86 -6.75
N ARG A 235 45.62 10.59 -7.57
CA ARG A 235 47.08 10.64 -7.46
C ARG A 235 47.54 11.17 -6.10
N LYS A 236 46.88 12.22 -5.60
CA LYS A 236 47.24 12.78 -4.28
C LYS A 236 46.88 11.82 -3.15
N LEU A 237 45.72 11.18 -3.21
CA LEU A 237 45.31 10.21 -2.20
C LEU A 237 46.24 8.98 -2.21
N LEU A 238 46.59 8.44 -3.36
CA LEU A 238 47.56 7.34 -3.50
C LEU A 238 48.96 7.69 -2.95
N SER A 239 49.46 8.92 -3.19
CA SER A 239 50.75 9.37 -2.65
C SER A 239 50.78 9.49 -1.14
N SER A 240 49.65 9.48 -0.44
CA SER A 240 49.53 9.51 1.02
C SER A 240 49.66 8.13 1.70
N GLY A 241 50.04 7.08 0.97
CA GLY A 241 50.24 5.72 1.51
C GLY A 241 48.98 4.87 1.57
N PHE A 242 48.00 5.14 0.72
CA PHE A 242 46.74 4.42 0.65
C PHE A 242 46.91 2.99 0.11
N VAL A 243 46.21 2.01 0.73
CA VAL A 243 46.20 0.62 0.24
C VAL A 243 45.16 0.51 -0.91
N ILE A 244 45.67 0.34 -2.14
CA ILE A 244 44.91 0.48 -3.38
C ILE A 244 43.70 -0.46 -3.49
N ASP A 245 43.84 -1.68 -3.01
CA ASP A 245 42.77 -2.71 -3.08
C ASP A 245 41.91 -2.80 -1.81
N THR A 246 41.87 -1.75 -1.00
CA THR A 246 40.98 -1.72 0.16
C THR A 246 39.53 -1.75 -0.28
N PRO A 247 38.72 -2.73 0.16
CA PRO A 247 37.33 -2.84 -0.26
C PRO A 247 36.40 -1.92 0.54
N ASP A 248 35.30 -1.51 -0.06
CA ASP A 248 34.16 -0.92 0.62
C ASP A 248 33.31 -2.00 1.34
N ASP A 249 32.14 -1.65 1.88
CA ASP A 249 31.26 -2.60 2.58
C ASP A 249 30.66 -3.67 1.66
N PHE A 250 30.63 -3.42 0.35
CA PHE A 250 30.20 -4.38 -0.67
C PHE A 250 31.37 -5.16 -1.31
N GLY A 251 32.57 -4.98 -0.82
CA GLY A 251 33.76 -5.64 -1.35
C GLY A 251 34.35 -4.96 -2.58
N ARG A 252 33.83 -3.80 -3.02
CA ARG A 252 34.28 -3.09 -4.21
C ARG A 252 35.56 -2.32 -3.91
N THR A 253 36.54 -2.37 -4.82
CA THR A 253 37.76 -1.59 -4.76
C THR A 253 37.64 -0.28 -5.53
N CYS A 254 38.62 0.58 -5.43
CA CYS A 254 38.67 1.83 -6.20
C CYS A 254 38.65 1.57 -7.71
N LEU A 255 39.15 0.41 -8.16
CA LEU A 255 39.15 0.02 -9.58
C LEU A 255 37.72 -0.30 -10.05
N HIS A 256 36.89 -0.95 -9.20
CA HIS A 256 35.47 -1.12 -9.47
C HIS A 256 34.75 0.23 -9.61
N ALA A 257 35.10 1.18 -8.74
CA ALA A 257 34.52 2.52 -8.77
C ALA A 257 34.90 3.29 -10.05
N ALA A 258 36.20 3.24 -10.46
CA ALA A 258 36.63 3.86 -11.68
C ALA A 258 35.99 3.23 -12.94
N ALA A 259 35.84 1.91 -12.94
CA ALA A 259 35.22 1.15 -14.02
C ALA A 259 33.73 1.48 -14.14
N ALA A 260 33.03 1.58 -12.99
CA ALA A 260 31.62 1.98 -12.92
C ALA A 260 31.40 3.43 -13.39
N GLY A 261 32.27 4.36 -12.99
CA GLY A 261 32.20 5.76 -13.40
C GLY A 261 32.64 6.04 -14.85
N GLY A 262 33.21 5.06 -15.56
CA GLY A 262 33.70 5.24 -16.92
C GLY A 262 34.97 6.07 -17.04
N ASN A 263 35.72 6.21 -15.97
CA ASN A 263 36.84 7.16 -15.87
C ASN A 263 38.17 6.52 -16.26
N LEU A 264 38.46 6.53 -17.53
CA LEU A 264 39.66 5.89 -18.11
C LEU A 264 40.98 6.37 -17.46
N GLU A 265 41.12 7.67 -17.20
CA GLU A 265 42.34 8.20 -16.59
C GLU A 265 42.57 7.67 -15.18
N CYS A 266 41.48 7.65 -14.37
CA CYS A 266 41.54 7.06 -13.03
C CYS A 266 41.80 5.56 -13.06
N LEU A 267 41.13 4.86 -14.00
CA LEU A 267 41.30 3.42 -14.19
C LEU A 267 42.79 3.11 -14.56
N ASN A 268 43.37 3.79 -15.57
CA ASN A 268 44.76 3.60 -15.95
C ASN A 268 45.73 3.95 -14.82
N LEU A 269 45.45 5.01 -14.09
CA LEU A 269 46.27 5.36 -12.92
C LEU A 269 46.30 4.23 -11.91
N LEU A 270 45.13 3.66 -11.57
CA LEU A 270 44.99 2.58 -10.60
C LEU A 270 45.65 1.28 -11.13
N LEU A 271 45.48 0.92 -12.38
CA LEU A 271 46.15 -0.23 -13.01
C LEU A 271 47.66 -0.09 -12.99
N ASN A 272 48.18 1.08 -13.34
CA ASN A 272 49.62 1.36 -13.33
C ASN A 272 50.24 1.36 -11.92
N THR A 273 49.41 1.60 -10.90
CA THR A 273 49.82 1.53 -9.48
C THR A 273 49.69 0.14 -8.88
N GLY A 274 49.26 -0.85 -9.68
CA GLY A 274 49.19 -2.25 -9.31
C GLY A 274 47.84 -2.73 -8.70
N ALA A 275 46.72 -2.07 -9.03
CA ALA A 275 45.42 -2.54 -8.63
C ALA A 275 45.08 -3.90 -9.26
N ASP A 276 44.50 -4.80 -8.50
CA ASP A 276 44.06 -6.11 -8.99
C ASP A 276 42.76 -5.99 -9.81
N PHE A 277 42.89 -6.14 -11.13
CA PHE A 277 41.80 -6.03 -12.10
C PHE A 277 40.87 -7.25 -12.11
N ASN A 278 41.21 -8.38 -11.46
CA ASN A 278 40.38 -9.56 -11.31
C ASN A 278 39.77 -9.70 -9.92
N ARG A 279 40.01 -8.75 -9.04
CA ARG A 279 39.41 -8.79 -7.70
C ARG A 279 37.88 -8.76 -7.78
N LYS A 280 37.22 -9.66 -7.03
CA LYS A 280 35.78 -9.76 -7.01
C LYS A 280 35.18 -9.08 -5.78
N ASP A 281 34.07 -8.41 -5.97
CA ASP A 281 33.24 -7.86 -4.88
C ASP A 281 32.47 -8.96 -4.14
N ASN A 282 31.66 -8.58 -3.15
CA ASN A 282 30.86 -9.52 -2.36
C ASN A 282 29.76 -10.23 -3.18
N PHE A 283 29.49 -9.77 -4.41
CA PHE A 283 28.57 -10.39 -5.36
C PHE A 283 29.29 -11.22 -6.43
N GLY A 284 30.60 -11.34 -6.33
CA GLY A 284 31.43 -12.07 -7.28
C GLY A 284 31.78 -11.28 -8.57
N ARG A 285 31.47 -10.01 -8.63
CA ARG A 285 31.71 -9.16 -9.81
C ARG A 285 33.10 -8.58 -9.80
N ALA A 286 33.81 -8.66 -10.91
CA ALA A 286 35.08 -7.98 -11.18
C ALA A 286 34.84 -6.56 -11.74
N PRO A 287 35.84 -5.66 -11.78
CA PRO A 287 35.73 -4.34 -12.40
C PRO A 287 35.19 -4.36 -13.84
N LEU A 288 35.48 -5.40 -14.60
CA LEU A 288 35.00 -5.56 -15.98
C LEU A 288 33.47 -5.70 -16.06
N HIS A 289 32.83 -6.32 -15.07
CA HIS A 289 31.36 -6.39 -15.00
C HIS A 289 30.74 -4.99 -14.87
N TYR A 290 31.34 -4.13 -14.04
CA TYR A 290 30.89 -2.75 -13.84
C TYR A 290 31.09 -1.88 -15.07
N ALA A 291 32.26 -2.00 -15.75
CA ALA A 291 32.51 -1.30 -16.99
C ALA A 291 31.53 -1.72 -18.09
N ALA A 292 31.24 -3.03 -18.19
CA ALA A 292 30.30 -3.60 -19.15
C ALA A 292 28.84 -3.16 -18.85
N ALA A 293 28.42 -3.20 -17.58
CA ALA A 293 27.07 -2.81 -17.15
C ALA A 293 26.75 -1.33 -17.45
N ASN A 294 27.75 -0.45 -17.41
CA ASN A 294 27.59 0.98 -17.68
C ASN A 294 28.03 1.39 -19.09
N CYS A 295 28.30 0.44 -19.96
CA CYS A 295 28.74 0.65 -21.35
C CYS A 295 30.01 1.53 -21.50
N ASN A 296 30.87 1.47 -20.51
CA ASN A 296 32.11 2.24 -20.50
C ASN A 296 33.17 1.61 -21.38
N TYR A 297 33.00 1.72 -22.71
CA TYR A 297 33.84 1.06 -23.73
C TYR A 297 35.34 1.22 -23.49
N GLN A 298 35.79 2.45 -23.21
CA GLN A 298 37.22 2.71 -22.98
C GLN A 298 37.76 1.98 -21.75
N CYS A 299 36.93 1.85 -20.70
CA CYS A 299 37.32 1.08 -19.52
C CYS A 299 37.29 -0.43 -19.78
N VAL A 300 36.32 -0.91 -20.55
CA VAL A 300 36.28 -2.32 -21.01
C VAL A 300 37.57 -2.62 -21.82
N PHE A 301 37.93 -1.74 -22.79
CA PHE A 301 39.13 -1.87 -23.58
C PHE A 301 40.39 -1.95 -22.74
N ALA A 302 40.55 -1.03 -21.78
CA ALA A 302 41.73 -0.98 -20.92
C ALA A 302 41.84 -2.19 -19.97
N LEU A 303 40.71 -2.64 -19.38
CA LEU A 303 40.69 -3.80 -18.49
C LEU A 303 41.03 -5.10 -19.21
N VAL A 304 40.39 -5.36 -20.35
CA VAL A 304 40.69 -6.54 -21.18
C VAL A 304 42.10 -6.51 -21.70
N GLY A 305 42.60 -5.33 -22.16
CA GLY A 305 43.97 -5.14 -22.56
C GLY A 305 45.00 -5.36 -21.44
N SER A 306 44.59 -5.20 -20.18
CA SER A 306 45.42 -5.50 -18.99
C SER A 306 45.36 -6.97 -18.57
N GLY A 307 44.56 -7.81 -19.24
CA GLY A 307 44.43 -9.23 -18.97
C GLY A 307 43.23 -9.60 -18.08
N ALA A 308 42.21 -8.72 -17.93
CA ALA A 308 41.01 -9.07 -17.22
C ALA A 308 40.24 -10.21 -17.91
N SER A 309 39.74 -11.16 -17.13
CA SER A 309 39.01 -12.31 -17.66
C SER A 309 37.63 -11.89 -18.18
N VAL A 310 37.41 -12.08 -19.49
CA VAL A 310 36.14 -11.73 -20.18
C VAL A 310 34.98 -12.67 -19.85
N ASN A 311 35.28 -13.90 -19.36
CA ASN A 311 34.30 -14.94 -19.04
C ASN A 311 34.18 -15.19 -17.55
N ASP A 312 34.69 -14.32 -16.70
CA ASP A 312 34.48 -14.42 -15.26
C ASP A 312 32.99 -14.35 -14.92
N LEU A 313 32.58 -15.17 -13.93
CA LEU A 313 31.19 -15.27 -13.49
C LEU A 313 31.01 -14.64 -12.11
N ASP A 314 29.95 -13.89 -11.99
CA ASP A 314 29.46 -13.40 -10.70
C ASP A 314 28.69 -14.48 -9.92
N GLN A 315 28.15 -14.13 -8.73
CA GLN A 315 27.36 -15.09 -7.94
C GLN A 315 26.07 -15.56 -8.63
N ASN A 316 25.54 -14.79 -9.60
CA ASN A 316 24.38 -15.19 -10.40
C ASN A 316 24.79 -15.95 -11.67
N SER A 317 26.06 -16.28 -11.82
CA SER A 317 26.65 -16.87 -13.02
C SER A 317 26.57 -15.95 -14.26
N CYS A 318 26.41 -14.64 -14.08
CA CYS A 318 26.45 -13.66 -15.15
C CYS A 318 27.90 -13.32 -15.50
N SER A 319 28.25 -13.32 -16.78
CA SER A 319 29.53 -12.83 -17.31
C SER A 319 29.43 -11.34 -17.64
N PRO A 320 30.55 -10.63 -17.87
CA PRO A 320 30.52 -9.24 -18.35
C PRO A 320 29.70 -9.05 -19.63
N LEU A 321 29.61 -10.08 -20.49
CA LEU A 321 28.82 -10.03 -21.71
C LEU A 321 27.31 -9.96 -21.44
N HIS A 322 26.79 -10.58 -20.39
CA HIS A 322 25.38 -10.45 -19.98
C HIS A 322 25.04 -9.00 -19.67
N TYR A 323 25.90 -8.33 -18.90
CA TYR A 323 25.72 -6.93 -18.52
C TYR A 323 25.84 -5.99 -19.72
N ALA A 324 26.83 -6.22 -20.60
CA ALA A 324 26.98 -5.46 -21.84
C ALA A 324 25.76 -5.65 -22.75
N ALA A 325 25.28 -6.89 -22.93
CA ALA A 325 24.12 -7.20 -23.77
C ALA A 325 22.83 -6.52 -23.28
N ALA A 326 22.71 -6.28 -21.98
CA ALA A 326 21.57 -5.56 -21.39
C ALA A 326 21.66 -4.04 -21.61
N ALA A 327 22.85 -3.48 -21.47
CA ALA A 327 23.04 -2.04 -21.39
C ALA A 327 23.48 -1.37 -22.71
N ASP A 328 24.28 -2.04 -23.53
CA ASP A 328 24.99 -1.45 -24.68
C ASP A 328 24.02 -1.11 -25.82
N THR A 329 23.83 0.19 -26.05
CA THR A 329 23.01 0.71 -27.15
C THR A 329 23.75 0.82 -28.47
N GLU A 330 25.06 1.00 -28.41
CA GLU A 330 25.91 1.18 -29.57
C GLU A 330 26.59 -0.12 -30.04
N GLY A 331 26.51 -1.18 -29.26
CA GLY A 331 27.09 -2.49 -29.53
C GLY A 331 28.61 -2.56 -29.38
N LYS A 332 29.30 -1.48 -29.07
CA LYS A 332 30.77 -1.39 -29.01
C LYS A 332 31.39 -2.28 -27.93
N CYS A 333 30.78 -2.32 -26.75
CA CYS A 333 31.27 -3.16 -25.66
C CYS A 333 31.04 -4.65 -25.96
N VAL A 334 29.87 -4.98 -26.51
CA VAL A 334 29.53 -6.35 -26.92
C VAL A 334 30.48 -6.81 -28.03
N GLU A 335 30.67 -6.00 -29.08
CA GLU A 335 31.59 -6.31 -30.19
C GLU A 335 33.02 -6.57 -29.70
N TYR A 336 33.52 -5.71 -28.81
CA TYR A 336 34.89 -5.83 -28.30
C TYR A 336 35.05 -7.07 -27.41
N LEU A 337 34.07 -7.35 -26.51
CA LEU A 337 34.09 -8.56 -25.70
C LEU A 337 34.04 -9.84 -26.54
N LEU A 338 33.19 -9.90 -27.58
CA LEU A 338 33.09 -11.03 -28.47
C LEU A 338 34.40 -11.26 -29.29
N ARG A 339 35.06 -10.19 -29.69
CA ARG A 339 36.37 -10.27 -30.37
C ARG A 339 37.52 -10.77 -29.47
N ASN A 340 37.32 -10.71 -28.14
CA ASN A 340 38.25 -11.22 -27.15
C ASN A 340 37.75 -12.49 -26.48
N ASP A 341 37.08 -13.34 -27.22
CA ASP A 341 36.63 -14.68 -26.83
C ASP A 341 35.61 -14.75 -25.68
N ALA A 342 34.78 -13.71 -25.52
CA ALA A 342 33.63 -13.80 -24.63
C ALA A 342 32.59 -14.82 -25.18
N ASP A 343 32.20 -15.81 -24.38
CA ASP A 343 31.26 -16.85 -24.80
C ASP A 343 29.79 -16.39 -24.62
N PRO A 344 29.05 -16.18 -25.72
CA PRO A 344 27.65 -15.79 -25.66
C PRO A 344 26.69 -16.92 -25.20
N GLY A 345 27.18 -18.16 -25.10
CA GLY A 345 26.41 -19.33 -24.69
C GLY A 345 26.37 -19.54 -23.18
N VAL A 346 27.16 -18.79 -22.42
CA VAL A 346 27.13 -18.87 -20.94
C VAL A 346 25.74 -18.56 -20.44
N LYS A 347 25.24 -19.35 -19.51
CA LYS A 347 23.91 -19.19 -18.89
C LYS A 347 24.05 -18.77 -17.43
N ASP A 348 23.21 -17.83 -17.03
CA ASP A 348 23.08 -17.45 -15.63
C ASP A 348 22.35 -18.54 -14.80
N ARG A 349 22.16 -18.34 -13.51
CA ARG A 349 21.47 -19.28 -12.62
C ARG A 349 20.01 -19.55 -13.01
N GLN A 350 19.38 -18.65 -13.75
CA GLN A 350 18.02 -18.78 -14.25
C GLN A 350 17.97 -19.44 -15.64
N GLY A 351 19.13 -19.68 -16.24
CA GLY A 351 19.27 -20.27 -17.57
C GLY A 351 19.28 -19.25 -18.73
N TYR A 352 19.33 -17.95 -18.43
CA TYR A 352 19.40 -16.90 -19.43
C TYR A 352 20.86 -16.66 -19.91
N ASN A 353 21.06 -16.46 -21.19
CA ASN A 353 22.34 -16.06 -21.80
C ASN A 353 22.28 -14.60 -22.32
N ALA A 354 23.35 -14.13 -22.91
CA ALA A 354 23.46 -12.76 -23.44
C ALA A 354 22.35 -12.40 -24.44
N VAL A 355 21.85 -13.36 -25.23
CA VAL A 355 20.74 -13.14 -26.18
C VAL A 355 19.44 -12.81 -25.45
N HIS A 356 19.15 -13.47 -24.35
CA HIS A 356 17.97 -13.19 -23.54
C HIS A 356 18.01 -11.77 -22.98
N TYR A 357 19.17 -11.35 -22.47
CA TYR A 357 19.35 -9.97 -21.95
C TYR A 357 19.20 -8.94 -23.07
N ALA A 358 19.86 -9.13 -24.23
CA ALA A 358 19.73 -8.21 -25.36
C ALA A 358 18.27 -8.13 -25.85
N ALA A 359 17.54 -9.23 -25.88
CA ALA A 359 16.14 -9.28 -26.25
C ALA A 359 15.22 -8.57 -25.22
N ALA A 360 15.48 -8.79 -23.93
CA ALA A 360 14.70 -8.19 -22.85
C ALA A 360 14.84 -6.66 -22.78
N TYR A 361 16.02 -6.14 -23.16
CA TYR A 361 16.32 -4.70 -23.15
C TYR A 361 16.27 -4.06 -24.53
N GLY A 362 15.88 -4.80 -25.57
CA GLY A 362 15.70 -4.27 -26.92
C GLY A 362 16.98 -3.86 -27.64
N ARG A 363 18.10 -4.53 -27.35
CA ARG A 363 19.41 -4.21 -27.93
C ARG A 363 19.61 -4.91 -29.27
N THR A 364 19.05 -4.35 -30.32
CA THR A 364 19.05 -4.93 -31.69
C THR A 364 20.44 -5.16 -32.22
N LEU A 365 21.31 -4.15 -32.14
CA LEU A 365 22.72 -4.25 -32.58
C LEU A 365 23.48 -5.34 -31.83
N CYS A 366 23.24 -5.50 -30.52
CA CYS A 366 23.86 -6.55 -29.72
C CYS A 366 23.43 -7.93 -30.23
N LEU A 367 22.13 -8.11 -30.56
CA LEU A 367 21.61 -9.35 -31.13
C LEU A 367 22.24 -9.68 -32.46
N GLU A 368 22.36 -8.71 -33.36
CA GLU A 368 23.03 -8.86 -34.65
C GLU A 368 24.50 -9.25 -34.51
N LEU A 369 25.22 -8.60 -33.58
CA LEU A 369 26.61 -8.91 -33.29
C LEU A 369 26.79 -10.32 -32.74
N ILE A 370 25.95 -10.72 -31.77
CA ILE A 370 25.97 -12.07 -31.19
C ILE A 370 25.64 -13.11 -32.28
N ALA A 371 24.64 -12.84 -33.12
CA ALA A 371 24.22 -13.72 -34.22
C ALA A 371 25.34 -13.87 -35.29
N SER A 372 26.17 -12.85 -35.51
CA SER A 372 27.29 -12.90 -36.43
C SER A 372 28.44 -13.82 -35.99
N VAL A 373 28.59 -13.98 -34.65
CA VAL A 373 29.64 -14.85 -34.07
C VAL A 373 29.16 -16.30 -33.93
N ARG A 374 27.91 -16.49 -33.49
CA ARG A 374 27.32 -17.82 -33.32
C ARG A 374 25.84 -17.76 -33.68
N PRO A 375 25.34 -18.74 -34.48
CA PRO A 375 23.92 -18.79 -34.84
C PRO A 375 23.03 -18.83 -33.61
N LEU A 376 21.91 -18.09 -33.63
CA LEU A 376 21.03 -17.93 -32.45
C LEU A 376 20.29 -19.22 -32.15
N ASP A 377 19.97 -20.06 -33.12
CA ASP A 377 19.38 -21.38 -32.95
C ASP A 377 20.27 -22.28 -32.09
N VAL A 378 21.56 -22.30 -32.33
CA VAL A 378 22.56 -23.09 -31.58
C VAL A 378 22.66 -22.57 -30.12
N LEU A 379 22.52 -21.26 -29.90
CA LEU A 379 22.57 -20.65 -28.58
C LEU A 379 21.28 -20.93 -27.77
N MET A 380 20.20 -21.29 -28.48
CA MET A 380 18.91 -21.61 -27.89
C MET A 380 18.75 -23.09 -27.58
N GLU A 381 19.54 -23.97 -28.23
CA GLU A 381 19.49 -25.40 -27.92
C GLU A 381 19.83 -25.64 -26.44
N THR A 382 18.85 -26.18 -25.74
CA THR A 382 19.07 -26.76 -24.40
C THR A 382 19.94 -27.98 -24.59
N SER A 383 21.21 -27.93 -24.17
CA SER A 383 22.08 -29.12 -24.13
C SER A 383 21.32 -30.22 -23.38
N GLY A 384 21.01 -31.30 -24.10
CA GLY A 384 20.17 -32.41 -23.67
C GLY A 384 20.77 -33.30 -22.59
N THR A 385 21.41 -32.75 -21.57
CA THR A 385 22.08 -33.48 -20.46
C THR A 385 21.47 -33.28 -19.09
N ASP A 386 20.41 -32.50 -18.94
CA ASP A 386 19.76 -32.32 -17.65
C ASP A 386 18.42 -33.08 -17.55
N ILE A 387 18.50 -34.44 -17.63
CA ILE A 387 17.36 -35.33 -17.35
C ILE A 387 17.04 -35.43 -15.83
N LEU A 388 17.81 -34.73 -14.98
CA LEU A 388 17.63 -34.75 -13.52
C LEU A 388 17.42 -33.33 -13.00
N ARG A 389 16.43 -32.60 -13.51
CA ARG A 389 15.96 -31.38 -12.88
C ARG A 389 14.74 -31.71 -12.03
N ASP A 390 14.86 -31.37 -10.74
CA ASP A 390 13.75 -31.31 -9.81
C ASP A 390 12.59 -30.50 -10.40
N SER A 391 11.37 -30.95 -10.16
CA SER A 391 10.11 -30.46 -10.69
C SER A 391 9.78 -28.97 -10.36
N ASP A 392 10.67 -28.24 -9.69
CA ASP A 392 10.47 -26.85 -9.26
C ASP A 392 11.33 -25.81 -10.02
N SER A 393 12.19 -26.21 -10.95
CA SER A 393 12.96 -25.24 -11.75
C SER A 393 12.13 -24.76 -12.94
N GLN A 394 11.68 -23.51 -12.90
CA GLN A 394 11.04 -22.84 -14.04
C GLN A 394 12.03 -22.79 -15.23
N ALA A 395 11.66 -23.39 -16.36
CA ALA A 395 12.42 -23.25 -17.58
C ALA A 395 12.48 -21.75 -18.00
N PRO A 396 13.63 -21.25 -18.52
CA PRO A 396 13.75 -19.86 -18.90
C PRO A 396 12.78 -19.49 -20.03
N LEU A 397 12.29 -18.25 -20.00
CA LEU A 397 11.53 -17.68 -21.11
C LEU A 397 12.45 -17.55 -22.33
N SER A 398 11.97 -17.89 -23.55
CA SER A 398 12.79 -17.67 -24.74
C SER A 398 13.00 -16.17 -24.99
N PRO A 399 14.06 -15.77 -25.73
CA PRO A 399 14.27 -14.38 -26.09
C PRO A 399 13.08 -13.73 -26.83
N LEU A 400 12.34 -14.51 -27.63
CA LEU A 400 11.12 -14.04 -28.30
C LEU A 400 10.03 -13.63 -27.28
N HIS A 401 9.86 -14.39 -26.20
CA HIS A 401 8.93 -14.03 -25.13
C HIS A 401 9.33 -12.72 -24.47
N LEU A 402 10.62 -12.54 -24.16
CA LEU A 402 11.13 -11.35 -23.49
C LEU A 402 10.99 -10.11 -24.38
N ALA A 403 11.39 -10.18 -25.66
CA ALA A 403 11.23 -9.09 -26.61
C ALA A 403 9.76 -8.71 -26.81
N ALA A 404 8.88 -9.70 -26.95
CA ALA A 404 7.44 -9.49 -27.09
C ALA A 404 6.78 -8.90 -25.83
N TYR A 405 7.20 -9.35 -24.65
CA TYR A 405 6.69 -8.86 -23.37
C TYR A 405 7.05 -7.41 -23.08
N HIS A 406 8.28 -6.99 -23.45
CA HIS A 406 8.78 -5.63 -23.25
C HIS A 406 8.51 -4.68 -24.42
N GLY A 407 7.97 -5.16 -25.53
CA GLY A 407 7.59 -4.32 -26.67
C GLY A 407 8.75 -3.95 -27.61
N HIS A 408 9.81 -4.73 -27.62
CA HIS A 408 11.00 -4.46 -28.42
C HIS A 408 10.88 -5.06 -29.83
N CYS A 409 10.13 -4.39 -30.71
CA CYS A 409 9.86 -4.90 -32.06
C CYS A 409 11.12 -5.06 -32.92
N GLY A 410 12.13 -4.16 -32.81
CA GLY A 410 13.40 -4.32 -33.54
C GLY A 410 14.18 -5.57 -33.11
N ALA A 411 14.24 -5.85 -31.80
CA ALA A 411 14.86 -7.07 -31.28
C ALA A 411 14.09 -8.32 -31.74
N LEU A 412 12.77 -8.24 -31.72
CA LEU A 412 11.88 -9.31 -32.15
C LEU A 412 12.07 -9.65 -33.63
N ASP A 413 12.25 -8.64 -34.49
CA ASP A 413 12.49 -8.82 -35.93
C ASP A 413 13.81 -9.58 -36.20
N VAL A 414 14.89 -9.19 -35.52
CA VAL A 414 16.20 -9.88 -35.62
C VAL A 414 16.09 -11.36 -35.19
N LEU A 415 15.35 -11.62 -34.09
CA LEU A 415 15.15 -12.98 -33.59
C LEU A 415 14.32 -13.83 -34.57
N LEU A 416 13.25 -13.26 -35.13
CA LEU A 416 12.38 -13.95 -36.11
C LEU A 416 13.11 -14.26 -37.42
N ALA A 417 14.03 -13.37 -37.86
CA ALA A 417 14.88 -13.61 -39.03
C ALA A 417 15.80 -14.83 -38.83
N SER A 418 16.05 -15.26 -37.61
CA SER A 418 16.90 -16.40 -37.25
C SER A 418 16.18 -17.75 -37.23
N LEU A 419 14.98 -17.86 -37.83
CA LEU A 419 14.14 -19.08 -37.91
C LEU A 419 13.76 -19.72 -36.53
N LEU A 420 13.67 -18.92 -35.49
CA LEU A 420 13.18 -19.39 -34.19
C LEU A 420 11.68 -19.71 -34.27
N ASP A 421 11.24 -20.70 -33.47
CA ASP A 421 9.81 -21.04 -33.38
C ASP A 421 8.98 -19.86 -32.87
N VAL A 422 8.18 -19.30 -33.75
CA VAL A 422 7.28 -18.15 -33.48
C VAL A 422 6.25 -18.48 -32.41
N ASP A 423 5.80 -19.72 -32.32
CA ASP A 423 4.83 -20.21 -31.37
C ASP A 423 5.48 -20.91 -30.16
N ALA A 424 6.79 -20.67 -29.93
CA ALA A 424 7.49 -21.17 -28.76
C ALA A 424 6.67 -20.94 -27.50
N ARG A 425 6.66 -21.94 -26.60
CA ARG A 425 5.83 -21.91 -25.39
C ARG A 425 6.67 -21.69 -24.14
N SER A 426 6.25 -20.73 -23.34
CA SER A 426 6.77 -20.56 -22.00
C SER A 426 6.40 -21.74 -21.09
N PRO A 427 6.96 -21.88 -19.89
CA PRO A 427 6.55 -22.90 -18.92
C PRO A 427 5.04 -22.93 -18.66
N ASP A 428 4.41 -21.76 -18.67
CA ASP A 428 2.95 -21.59 -18.54
C ASP A 428 2.18 -21.89 -19.84
N GLY A 429 2.88 -22.18 -20.93
CA GLY A 429 2.32 -22.42 -22.26
C GLY A 429 1.92 -21.15 -23.02
N ARG A 430 2.33 -19.96 -22.55
CA ARG A 430 2.08 -18.69 -23.24
C ARG A 430 3.00 -18.55 -24.45
N THR A 431 2.49 -17.98 -25.54
CA THR A 431 3.27 -17.64 -26.72
C THR A 431 3.76 -16.19 -26.67
N PRO A 432 4.81 -15.82 -27.45
CA PRO A 432 5.22 -14.42 -27.59
C PRO A 432 4.07 -13.51 -27.99
N LEU A 433 3.19 -13.97 -28.92
CA LEU A 433 2.00 -13.21 -29.33
C LEU A 433 1.04 -12.97 -28.14
N SER A 434 0.81 -13.95 -27.31
CA SER A 434 -0.09 -13.77 -26.14
C SER A 434 0.50 -12.78 -25.14
N LEU A 435 1.83 -12.75 -24.97
CA LEU A 435 2.52 -11.79 -24.12
C LEU A 435 2.48 -10.37 -24.69
N ALA A 436 2.77 -10.20 -25.99
CA ALA A 436 2.65 -8.91 -26.67
C ALA A 436 1.22 -8.32 -26.53
N CYS A 437 0.21 -9.15 -26.78
CA CYS A 437 -1.19 -8.77 -26.64
C CYS A 437 -1.60 -8.46 -25.19
N SER A 438 -1.00 -9.15 -24.22
CA SER A 438 -1.27 -8.89 -22.79
C SER A 438 -0.71 -7.57 -22.30
N ARG A 439 0.29 -7.00 -22.98
CA ARG A 439 0.95 -5.75 -22.66
C ARG A 439 0.57 -4.59 -23.59
N GLY A 440 -0.20 -4.86 -24.64
CA GLY A 440 -0.63 -3.85 -25.60
C GLY A 440 0.42 -3.47 -26.64
N HIS A 441 1.45 -4.29 -26.87
CA HIS A 441 2.47 -4.03 -27.84
C HIS A 441 2.01 -4.37 -29.26
N GLN A 442 1.27 -3.44 -29.86
CA GLN A 442 0.63 -3.59 -31.16
C GLN A 442 1.62 -3.93 -32.27
N GLU A 443 2.75 -3.23 -32.31
CA GLU A 443 3.79 -3.44 -33.35
C GLU A 443 4.39 -4.84 -33.26
N CYS A 444 4.73 -5.32 -32.05
CA CYS A 444 5.20 -6.67 -31.84
C CYS A 444 4.14 -7.72 -32.20
N ALA A 445 2.89 -7.50 -31.84
CA ALA A 445 1.80 -8.38 -32.19
C ALA A 445 1.61 -8.45 -33.71
N SER A 446 1.67 -7.31 -34.40
CA SER A 446 1.59 -7.24 -35.88
C SER A 446 2.74 -8.00 -36.54
N LEU A 447 3.96 -7.80 -36.05
CA LEU A 447 5.16 -8.49 -36.57
C LEU A 447 5.06 -10.01 -36.39
N LEU A 448 4.66 -10.48 -35.22
CA LEU A 448 4.47 -11.91 -34.93
C LEU A 448 3.40 -12.53 -35.82
N LEU A 449 2.28 -11.87 -36.03
CA LEU A 449 1.21 -12.33 -36.92
C LEU A 449 1.66 -12.40 -38.38
N HIS A 450 2.49 -11.42 -38.82
CA HIS A 450 3.10 -11.44 -40.19
C HIS A 450 4.01 -12.66 -40.38
N HIS A 451 4.74 -13.07 -39.35
CA HIS A 451 5.58 -14.27 -39.34
C HIS A 451 4.81 -15.57 -39.04
N GLY A 452 3.47 -15.52 -39.03
CA GLY A 452 2.61 -16.70 -38.94
C GLY A 452 2.31 -17.19 -37.53
N ALA A 453 2.48 -16.36 -36.49
CA ALA A 453 2.11 -16.73 -35.12
C ALA A 453 0.61 -17.07 -35.01
N SER A 454 0.29 -18.15 -34.31
CA SER A 454 -1.09 -18.61 -34.14
C SER A 454 -1.82 -17.85 -33.03
N PRO A 455 -2.89 -17.07 -33.34
CA PRO A 455 -3.67 -16.34 -32.36
C PRO A 455 -4.53 -17.23 -31.46
N MET A 456 -4.75 -18.51 -31.89
CA MET A 456 -5.63 -19.43 -31.17
C MET A 456 -4.88 -20.38 -30.21
N THR A 457 -3.58 -20.27 -30.14
CA THR A 457 -2.76 -21.02 -29.20
C THR A 457 -3.14 -20.73 -27.76
N ARG A 458 -3.43 -21.79 -26.99
CA ARG A 458 -3.91 -21.72 -25.62
C ARG A 458 -2.79 -21.94 -24.62
N ASP A 459 -2.73 -21.16 -23.53
CA ASP A 459 -1.83 -21.43 -22.41
C ASP A 459 -2.16 -22.77 -21.71
N TYR A 460 -1.22 -23.27 -20.89
CA TYR A 460 -1.40 -24.57 -20.20
C TYR A 460 -2.29 -24.45 -18.97
N ILE A 461 -2.24 -23.32 -18.25
CA ILE A 461 -2.86 -23.14 -16.94
C ILE A 461 -4.34 -22.80 -17.09
N TYR A 462 -4.66 -21.76 -17.84
CA TYR A 462 -6.02 -21.22 -17.94
C TYR A 462 -6.68 -21.50 -19.29
N LYS A 463 -5.98 -22.08 -20.24
CA LYS A 463 -6.42 -22.27 -21.64
C LYS A 463 -6.82 -20.95 -22.35
N LYS A 464 -6.20 -19.84 -21.93
CA LYS A 464 -6.40 -18.53 -22.53
C LYS A 464 -5.64 -18.39 -23.86
N THR A 465 -6.23 -17.69 -24.82
CA THR A 465 -5.61 -17.31 -26.10
C THR A 465 -5.10 -15.88 -26.06
N ALA A 466 -4.38 -15.43 -27.09
CA ALA A 466 -3.96 -14.05 -27.23
C ALA A 466 -5.16 -13.06 -27.18
N LEU A 467 -6.33 -13.50 -27.71
CA LEU A 467 -7.56 -12.72 -27.67
C LEU A 467 -8.08 -12.48 -26.24
N HIS A 468 -8.02 -13.51 -25.39
CA HIS A 468 -8.35 -13.37 -23.97
C HIS A 468 -7.38 -12.41 -23.27
N ALA A 469 -6.09 -12.50 -23.61
CA ALA A 469 -5.06 -11.65 -23.00
C ALA A 469 -5.28 -10.17 -23.36
N ALA A 470 -5.53 -9.85 -24.64
CA ALA A 470 -5.83 -8.49 -25.09
C ALA A 470 -7.11 -7.94 -24.44
N ALA A 471 -8.19 -8.73 -24.45
CA ALA A 471 -9.48 -8.35 -23.90
C ALA A 471 -9.45 -8.13 -22.38
N MET A 472 -8.73 -8.98 -21.64
CA MET A 472 -8.61 -8.91 -20.19
C MET A 472 -7.84 -7.67 -19.72
N ASN A 473 -6.84 -7.23 -20.49
CA ASN A 473 -5.97 -6.13 -20.11
C ASN A 473 -6.31 -4.80 -20.81
N GLY A 474 -7.35 -4.75 -21.62
CA GLY A 474 -7.86 -3.51 -22.21
C GLY A 474 -7.04 -2.97 -23.37
N HIS A 475 -6.57 -3.84 -24.28
CA HIS A 475 -5.78 -3.45 -25.43
C HIS A 475 -6.58 -3.60 -26.74
N PRO A 476 -7.43 -2.59 -27.10
CA PRO A 476 -8.32 -2.67 -28.25
C PRO A 476 -7.55 -2.75 -29.58
N GLU A 477 -6.39 -2.10 -29.71
CA GLU A 477 -5.58 -2.12 -30.91
C GLU A 477 -5.05 -3.54 -31.20
N CYS A 478 -4.53 -4.23 -30.18
CA CYS A 478 -4.10 -5.63 -30.31
C CYS A 478 -5.27 -6.54 -30.64
N LEU A 479 -6.41 -6.30 -30.00
CA LEU A 479 -7.65 -7.04 -30.24
C LEU A 479 -8.11 -6.86 -31.69
N HIS A 480 -8.10 -5.62 -32.21
CA HIS A 480 -8.46 -5.32 -33.59
C HIS A 480 -7.52 -6.00 -34.59
N LEU A 481 -6.20 -5.98 -34.32
CA LEU A 481 -5.22 -6.68 -35.14
C LEU A 481 -5.47 -8.18 -35.18
N LEU A 482 -5.72 -8.81 -34.05
CA LEU A 482 -6.05 -10.23 -33.97
C LEU A 482 -7.30 -10.56 -34.79
N LEU A 483 -8.35 -9.75 -34.70
CA LEU A 483 -9.65 -9.96 -35.34
C LEU A 483 -9.64 -9.62 -36.85
N SER A 484 -8.77 -8.69 -37.29
CA SER A 484 -8.62 -8.28 -38.67
C SER A 484 -7.65 -9.15 -39.49
N SER A 485 -6.84 -9.97 -38.82
CA SER A 485 -5.90 -10.85 -39.51
C SER A 485 -6.65 -11.83 -40.41
N ASN A 486 -6.34 -11.83 -41.70
CA ASN A 486 -6.98 -12.65 -42.75
C ASN A 486 -6.84 -14.18 -42.55
N ASN A 487 -6.31 -14.63 -41.45
CA ASN A 487 -6.15 -16.05 -41.12
C ASN A 487 -7.45 -16.61 -40.54
N GLN A 488 -8.14 -17.25 -41.39
CA GLN A 488 -9.25 -18.18 -41.25
C GLN A 488 -9.62 -18.59 -39.81
N HIS A 489 -10.90 -18.28 -39.43
CA HIS A 489 -11.61 -18.86 -38.31
C HIS A 489 -11.08 -18.52 -36.92
N ILE A 490 -10.92 -17.23 -36.64
CA ILE A 490 -10.74 -16.82 -35.23
C ILE A 490 -12.06 -17.03 -34.51
N ASN A 491 -12.08 -17.94 -33.56
CA ASN A 491 -13.24 -18.14 -32.69
C ASN A 491 -13.27 -17.01 -31.64
N VAL A 492 -14.11 -15.98 -31.88
CA VAL A 492 -14.29 -14.84 -30.99
C VAL A 492 -14.85 -15.28 -29.63
N ASP A 493 -15.62 -16.37 -29.60
CA ASP A 493 -16.20 -16.99 -28.41
C ASP A 493 -15.36 -18.13 -27.85
N ALA A 494 -14.03 -18.13 -28.09
CA ALA A 494 -13.13 -19.09 -27.49
C ALA A 494 -13.29 -19.08 -25.95
N GLN A 495 -13.37 -20.25 -25.36
CA GLN A 495 -13.57 -20.39 -23.91
C GLN A 495 -12.27 -20.83 -23.21
N ASP A 496 -11.95 -20.19 -22.08
CA ASP A 496 -10.88 -20.58 -21.17
C ASP A 496 -11.30 -21.79 -20.28
N ASN A 497 -10.47 -22.17 -19.29
CA ASN A 497 -10.76 -23.27 -18.35
C ASN A 497 -12.03 -23.04 -17.52
N ASN A 498 -12.38 -21.79 -17.29
CA ASN A 498 -13.61 -21.40 -16.58
C ASN A 498 -14.78 -21.19 -17.54
N ARG A 499 -14.61 -21.56 -18.81
CA ARG A 499 -15.56 -21.32 -19.91
C ARG A 499 -15.83 -19.82 -20.12
N GLN A 500 -14.92 -18.93 -19.71
CA GLN A 500 -15.04 -17.51 -19.92
C GLN A 500 -14.59 -17.16 -21.35
N THR A 501 -15.32 -16.27 -21.99
CA THR A 501 -14.99 -15.72 -23.31
C THR A 501 -14.17 -14.43 -23.17
N PRO A 502 -13.46 -13.99 -24.23
CA PRO A 502 -12.81 -12.67 -24.24
C PRO A 502 -13.78 -11.53 -23.89
N LEU A 503 -15.03 -11.59 -24.38
CA LEU A 503 -16.07 -10.62 -24.05
C LEU A 503 -16.35 -10.55 -22.54
N MET A 504 -16.47 -11.69 -21.87
CA MET A 504 -16.68 -11.71 -20.43
C MET A 504 -15.52 -11.09 -19.65
N LEU A 505 -14.29 -11.30 -20.10
CA LEU A 505 -13.10 -10.75 -19.47
C LEU A 505 -12.99 -9.24 -19.68
N ALA A 506 -13.31 -8.74 -20.88
CA ALA A 506 -13.36 -7.31 -21.18
C ALA A 506 -14.42 -6.60 -20.32
N VAL A 507 -15.62 -7.17 -20.20
CA VAL A 507 -16.69 -6.63 -19.36
C VAL A 507 -16.34 -6.67 -17.89
N LEU A 508 -15.73 -7.77 -17.40
CA LEU A 508 -15.33 -7.91 -16.01
C LEU A 508 -14.38 -6.80 -15.55
N ASN A 509 -13.48 -6.36 -16.43
CA ASN A 509 -12.47 -5.35 -16.14
C ASN A 509 -12.86 -3.93 -16.65
N GLY A 510 -14.04 -3.77 -17.25
CA GLY A 510 -14.55 -2.45 -17.68
C GLY A 510 -13.89 -1.89 -18.95
N HIS A 511 -13.36 -2.74 -19.81
CA HIS A 511 -12.70 -2.30 -21.04
C HIS A 511 -13.72 -2.10 -22.18
N THR A 512 -14.41 -0.98 -22.18
CA THR A 512 -15.54 -0.64 -23.07
C THR A 512 -15.16 -0.72 -24.55
N GLU A 513 -14.01 -0.21 -24.95
CA GLU A 513 -13.56 -0.26 -26.35
C GLU A 513 -13.32 -1.70 -26.83
N CYS A 514 -12.77 -2.56 -25.97
CA CYS A 514 -12.62 -3.99 -26.25
C CYS A 514 -13.99 -4.68 -26.36
N VAL A 515 -14.94 -4.30 -25.51
CA VAL A 515 -16.33 -4.82 -25.57
C VAL A 515 -16.98 -4.46 -26.90
N TYR A 516 -16.92 -3.20 -27.33
CA TYR A 516 -17.46 -2.76 -28.63
C TYR A 516 -16.79 -3.48 -29.80
N SER A 517 -15.46 -3.63 -29.76
CA SER A 517 -14.70 -4.34 -30.80
C SER A 517 -15.13 -5.79 -30.93
N LEU A 518 -15.30 -6.52 -29.82
CA LEU A 518 -15.75 -7.92 -29.82
C LEU A 518 -17.21 -8.06 -30.28
N LEU A 519 -18.10 -7.18 -29.82
CA LEU A 519 -19.51 -7.19 -30.20
C LEU A 519 -19.69 -6.86 -31.69
N ASN A 520 -18.87 -5.99 -32.26
CA ASN A 520 -18.90 -5.67 -33.71
C ASN A 520 -18.44 -6.84 -34.56
N GLN A 521 -17.60 -7.72 -34.02
CA GLN A 521 -17.14 -8.96 -34.67
C GLN A 521 -18.06 -10.16 -34.40
N GLY A 522 -19.22 -9.92 -33.79
CA GLY A 522 -20.27 -10.93 -33.59
C GLY A 522 -20.07 -11.83 -32.38
N ALA A 523 -19.36 -11.38 -31.35
CA ALA A 523 -19.24 -12.13 -30.10
C ALA A 523 -20.62 -12.39 -29.48
N CYS A 524 -20.87 -13.64 -29.06
CA CYS A 524 -22.14 -14.05 -28.49
C CYS A 524 -22.30 -13.53 -27.05
N VAL A 525 -23.31 -12.69 -26.81
CA VAL A 525 -23.58 -12.08 -25.50
C VAL A 525 -24.16 -13.09 -24.48
N GLU A 526 -24.74 -14.20 -24.95
CA GLU A 526 -25.42 -15.21 -24.10
C GLU A 526 -24.55 -16.40 -23.75
N THR A 527 -23.31 -16.47 -24.19
CA THR A 527 -22.41 -17.59 -23.86
C THR A 527 -22.28 -17.72 -22.35
N PRO A 528 -22.52 -18.88 -21.72
CA PRO A 528 -22.39 -19.05 -20.27
C PRO A 528 -20.98 -19.48 -19.88
N ASP A 529 -20.50 -18.99 -18.73
CA ASP A 529 -19.29 -19.50 -18.07
C ASP A 529 -19.57 -20.82 -17.30
N ARG A 530 -18.60 -21.32 -16.56
CA ARG A 530 -18.72 -22.53 -15.74
C ARG A 530 -19.82 -22.43 -14.67
N TRP A 531 -20.18 -21.22 -14.26
CA TRP A 531 -21.25 -20.93 -13.29
C TRP A 531 -22.55 -20.48 -13.95
N SER A 532 -22.71 -20.74 -15.24
CA SER A 532 -23.85 -20.28 -16.07
C SER A 532 -24.03 -18.76 -16.06
N ARG A 533 -22.98 -17.99 -15.84
CA ARG A 533 -22.99 -16.52 -15.87
C ARG A 533 -22.66 -16.05 -17.29
N THR A 534 -23.42 -15.10 -17.80
CA THR A 534 -23.16 -14.40 -19.07
C THR A 534 -22.27 -13.16 -18.82
N ALA A 535 -21.83 -12.51 -19.89
CA ALA A 535 -21.12 -11.23 -19.80
C ALA A 535 -21.93 -10.19 -19.03
N LEU A 536 -23.26 -10.17 -19.19
CA LEU A 536 -24.16 -9.27 -18.47
C LEU A 536 -24.13 -9.48 -16.94
N HIS A 537 -24.05 -10.73 -16.48
CA HIS A 537 -23.85 -11.02 -15.05
C HIS A 537 -22.56 -10.42 -14.53
N ARG A 538 -21.48 -10.49 -15.33
CA ARG A 538 -20.18 -9.96 -14.94
C ARG A 538 -20.20 -8.44 -14.83
N GLY A 539 -20.73 -7.75 -15.83
CA GLY A 539 -20.90 -6.29 -15.81
C GLY A 539 -21.79 -5.82 -14.65
N ALA A 540 -22.87 -6.54 -14.39
CA ALA A 540 -23.78 -6.27 -13.28
C ALA A 540 -23.12 -6.43 -11.90
N ALA A 541 -22.23 -7.42 -11.75
CA ALA A 541 -21.50 -7.66 -10.50
C ALA A 541 -20.34 -6.67 -10.25
N THR A 542 -19.80 -6.06 -11.31
CA THR A 542 -18.65 -5.15 -11.22
C THR A 542 -18.99 -3.69 -11.43
N GLY A 543 -20.26 -3.38 -11.75
CA GLY A 543 -20.74 -1.98 -11.90
C GLY A 543 -20.25 -1.30 -13.18
N GLN A 544 -20.13 -2.05 -14.28
CA GLN A 544 -19.65 -1.52 -15.55
C GLN A 544 -20.80 -1.00 -16.41
N ASP A 545 -21.28 0.22 -16.12
CA ASP A 545 -22.46 0.82 -16.73
C ASP A 545 -22.40 0.83 -18.27
N GLU A 546 -21.32 1.34 -18.85
CA GLU A 546 -21.16 1.45 -20.32
C GLU A 546 -21.08 0.07 -20.98
N CYS A 547 -20.40 -0.90 -20.35
CA CYS A 547 -20.33 -2.27 -20.87
C CYS A 547 -21.70 -2.96 -20.83
N VAL A 548 -22.46 -2.77 -19.74
CA VAL A 548 -23.81 -3.30 -19.58
C VAL A 548 -24.74 -2.70 -20.63
N GLU A 549 -24.68 -1.39 -20.86
CA GLU A 549 -25.45 -0.73 -21.88
C GLU A 549 -25.15 -1.28 -23.29
N ALA A 550 -23.86 -1.43 -23.62
CA ALA A 550 -23.43 -2.02 -24.90
C ALA A 550 -23.95 -3.45 -25.08
N LEU A 551 -23.96 -4.27 -24.05
CA LEU A 551 -24.48 -5.64 -24.08
C LEU A 551 -26.00 -5.66 -24.29
N LEU A 552 -26.74 -4.79 -23.61
CA LEU A 552 -28.21 -4.67 -23.78
C LEU A 552 -28.61 -4.18 -25.16
N GLN A 553 -27.88 -3.22 -25.73
CA GLN A 553 -28.06 -2.79 -27.12
C GLN A 553 -27.88 -3.92 -28.13
N ARG A 554 -27.09 -4.93 -27.81
CA ARG A 554 -26.87 -6.14 -28.62
C ARG A 554 -27.80 -7.29 -28.26
N GLY A 555 -28.82 -7.04 -27.44
CA GLY A 555 -29.89 -7.98 -27.10
C GLY A 555 -29.57 -8.97 -26.00
N ALA A 556 -28.62 -8.65 -25.09
CA ALA A 556 -28.36 -9.49 -23.93
C ALA A 556 -29.60 -9.59 -23.02
N SER A 557 -29.96 -10.83 -22.62
CA SER A 557 -31.14 -11.08 -21.81
C SER A 557 -30.90 -10.82 -20.32
N VAL A 558 -31.74 -9.95 -19.74
CA VAL A 558 -31.71 -9.62 -18.30
C VAL A 558 -32.22 -10.74 -17.39
N CYS A 559 -32.83 -11.78 -17.98
CA CYS A 559 -33.55 -12.84 -17.26
C CYS A 559 -32.78 -14.14 -17.12
N VAL A 560 -31.60 -14.24 -17.74
CA VAL A 560 -30.74 -15.42 -17.64
C VAL A 560 -30.36 -15.65 -16.18
N LYS A 561 -30.40 -16.90 -15.74
CA LYS A 561 -30.10 -17.30 -14.38
C LYS A 561 -28.75 -18.04 -14.30
N ASP A 562 -27.93 -17.68 -13.32
CA ASP A 562 -26.73 -18.45 -12.98
C ASP A 562 -27.11 -19.79 -12.27
N ILE A 563 -26.10 -20.60 -11.94
CA ILE A 563 -26.31 -21.90 -11.25
C ILE A 563 -27.03 -21.77 -9.90
N ARG A 564 -27.02 -20.58 -9.29
CA ARG A 564 -27.72 -20.25 -8.03
C ARG A 564 -29.10 -19.60 -8.31
N GLY A 565 -29.53 -19.57 -9.55
CA GLY A 565 -30.80 -18.94 -9.95
C GLY A 565 -30.77 -17.42 -9.95
N ARG A 566 -29.61 -16.77 -9.79
CA ARG A 566 -29.49 -15.33 -9.75
C ARG A 566 -29.41 -14.74 -11.15
N THR A 567 -30.11 -13.65 -11.36
CA THR A 567 -30.06 -12.85 -12.60
C THR A 567 -29.05 -11.69 -12.45
N PRO A 568 -28.69 -10.99 -13.53
CA PRO A 568 -27.88 -9.76 -13.43
C PRO A 568 -28.43 -8.73 -12.44
N LEU A 569 -29.76 -8.58 -12.34
CA LEU A 569 -30.44 -7.73 -11.36
C LEU A 569 -30.09 -8.08 -9.91
N HIS A 570 -30.05 -9.38 -9.57
CA HIS A 570 -29.64 -9.84 -8.23
C HIS A 570 -28.21 -9.43 -7.93
N LEU A 571 -27.31 -9.55 -8.93
CA LEU A 571 -25.88 -9.23 -8.73
C LEU A 571 -25.66 -7.71 -8.60
N ALA A 572 -26.31 -6.89 -9.45
CA ALA A 572 -26.26 -5.44 -9.33
C ALA A 572 -26.76 -4.96 -7.97
N SER A 573 -27.90 -5.50 -7.52
CA SER A 573 -28.49 -5.18 -6.20
C SER A 573 -27.63 -5.66 -5.03
N ALA A 574 -27.00 -6.82 -5.18
CA ALA A 574 -26.13 -7.37 -4.13
C ALA A 574 -24.79 -6.66 -4.02
N CYS A 575 -24.33 -5.99 -5.08
CA CYS A 575 -23.06 -5.25 -5.12
C CYS A 575 -23.23 -3.72 -5.01
N GLY A 576 -24.44 -3.21 -4.96
CA GLY A 576 -24.73 -1.78 -4.77
C GLY A 576 -24.56 -0.91 -6.03
N HIS A 577 -24.62 -1.50 -7.22
CA HIS A 577 -24.40 -0.78 -8.47
C HIS A 577 -25.71 -0.16 -9.00
N VAL A 578 -26.01 1.04 -8.51
CA VAL A 578 -27.29 1.75 -8.78
C VAL A 578 -27.46 2.08 -10.26
N GLY A 579 -26.43 2.57 -10.95
CA GLY A 579 -26.46 2.90 -12.38
C GLY A 579 -26.84 1.70 -13.23
N VAL A 580 -26.09 0.60 -13.07
CA VAL A 580 -26.37 -0.69 -13.74
C VAL A 580 -27.78 -1.19 -13.40
N LEU A 581 -28.19 -1.10 -12.14
CA LEU A 581 -29.51 -1.54 -11.70
C LEU A 581 -30.61 -0.78 -12.41
N GLY A 582 -30.50 0.55 -12.51
CA GLY A 582 -31.46 1.41 -13.24
C GLY A 582 -31.54 1.04 -14.72
N THR A 583 -30.40 0.85 -15.40
CA THR A 583 -30.32 0.44 -16.80
C THR A 583 -30.97 -0.93 -17.04
N LEU A 584 -30.71 -1.90 -16.16
CA LEU A 584 -31.33 -3.24 -16.25
C LEU A 584 -32.84 -3.20 -16.03
N LEU A 585 -33.33 -2.38 -15.09
CA LEU A 585 -34.78 -2.23 -14.82
C LEU A 585 -35.51 -1.62 -15.98
N GLN A 586 -34.95 -0.64 -16.71
CA GLN A 586 -35.55 -0.04 -17.89
C GLN A 586 -35.79 -1.06 -19.03
N THR A 587 -34.92 -2.07 -19.12
CA THR A 587 -35.00 -3.11 -20.16
C THR A 587 -35.78 -4.35 -19.69
N THR A 588 -36.14 -4.43 -18.41
CA THR A 588 -36.85 -5.59 -17.82
C THR A 588 -38.32 -5.53 -18.19
N PRO A 589 -38.88 -6.60 -18.80
CA PRO A 589 -40.30 -6.60 -19.17
C PRO A 589 -41.19 -6.49 -17.94
N PRO A 590 -42.29 -5.68 -17.99
CA PRO A 590 -43.22 -5.49 -16.85
C PRO A 590 -43.90 -6.77 -16.35
N SER A 591 -43.89 -7.83 -17.15
CA SER A 591 -44.49 -9.14 -16.81
C SER A 591 -43.60 -9.98 -15.85
N LEU A 592 -42.35 -9.61 -15.65
CA LEU A 592 -41.41 -10.32 -14.81
C LEU A 592 -41.50 -9.90 -13.32
N THR A 593 -42.66 -10.13 -12.72
CA THR A 593 -42.95 -9.77 -11.34
C THR A 593 -42.31 -10.69 -10.28
N HIS A 594 -41.62 -11.77 -10.69
CA HIS A 594 -41.12 -12.82 -9.77
C HIS A 594 -39.73 -13.30 -10.11
N LEU A 595 -38.75 -12.37 -10.11
CA LEU A 595 -37.34 -12.75 -10.23
C LEU A 595 -36.86 -13.21 -8.84
N THR A 596 -36.77 -14.53 -8.65
CA THR A 596 -36.22 -15.13 -7.45
C THR A 596 -35.03 -16.02 -7.81
N ASP A 597 -34.04 -16.06 -6.92
CA ASP A 597 -32.96 -17.01 -6.98
C ASP A 597 -33.40 -18.44 -6.57
N SER A 598 -32.47 -19.39 -6.48
CA SER A 598 -32.77 -20.79 -6.12
C SER A 598 -33.30 -20.94 -4.67
N GLN A 599 -33.10 -19.97 -3.82
CA GLN A 599 -33.58 -19.95 -2.43
C GLN A 599 -34.83 -19.09 -2.25
N GLY A 600 -35.33 -18.50 -3.33
CA GLY A 600 -36.52 -17.64 -3.32
C GLY A 600 -36.24 -16.17 -2.98
N TYR A 601 -34.98 -15.74 -2.89
CA TYR A 601 -34.65 -14.33 -2.64
C TYR A 601 -34.73 -13.51 -3.91
N THR A 602 -35.28 -12.29 -3.81
CA THR A 602 -35.37 -11.32 -4.89
C THR A 602 -34.19 -10.34 -4.87
N PRO A 603 -33.95 -9.56 -5.92
CA PRO A 603 -32.95 -8.48 -5.90
C PRO A 603 -33.09 -7.53 -4.70
N LEU A 604 -34.34 -7.24 -4.28
CA LEU A 604 -34.63 -6.40 -3.11
C LEU A 604 -34.09 -7.02 -1.80
N HIS A 605 -34.23 -8.34 -1.62
CA HIS A 605 -33.66 -9.02 -0.45
C HIS A 605 -32.15 -8.85 -0.39
N TRP A 606 -31.47 -8.97 -1.53
CA TRP A 606 -30.02 -8.82 -1.61
C TRP A 606 -29.55 -7.38 -1.33
N ALA A 607 -30.27 -6.37 -1.88
CA ALA A 607 -29.98 -4.97 -1.60
C ALA A 607 -30.18 -4.64 -0.10
N CYS A 608 -31.28 -5.12 0.47
CA CYS A 608 -31.60 -4.90 1.91
C CYS A 608 -30.61 -5.61 2.84
N TYR A 609 -30.17 -6.82 2.48
CA TYR A 609 -29.18 -7.56 3.28
C TYR A 609 -27.83 -6.85 3.35
N ASN A 610 -27.39 -6.22 2.24
CA ASN A 610 -26.10 -5.54 2.15
C ASN A 610 -26.17 -4.04 2.51
N GLY A 611 -27.36 -3.47 2.77
CA GLY A 611 -27.53 -2.08 3.20
C GLY A 611 -27.31 -1.05 2.08
N TYR A 612 -27.67 -1.36 0.85
CA TYR A 612 -27.55 -0.42 -0.28
C TYR A 612 -28.79 0.41 -0.48
N ASP A 613 -28.94 1.49 0.31
CA ASP A 613 -30.11 2.39 0.33
C ASP A 613 -30.57 2.83 -1.04
N ALA A 614 -29.65 3.35 -1.86
CA ALA A 614 -29.94 3.82 -3.20
C ALA A 614 -30.46 2.71 -4.15
N CYS A 615 -29.98 1.46 -3.98
CA CYS A 615 -30.49 0.34 -4.75
C CYS A 615 -31.89 -0.07 -4.26
N VAL A 616 -32.14 0.00 -2.96
CA VAL A 616 -33.44 -0.27 -2.36
C VAL A 616 -34.46 0.74 -2.84
N GLU A 617 -34.12 2.03 -2.86
CA GLU A 617 -34.95 3.12 -3.36
C GLU A 617 -35.38 2.87 -4.82
N VAL A 618 -34.41 2.63 -5.72
CA VAL A 618 -34.66 2.36 -7.14
C VAL A 618 -35.53 1.10 -7.35
N LEU A 619 -35.34 0.06 -6.54
CA LEU A 619 -36.15 -1.15 -6.60
C LEU A 619 -37.58 -0.91 -6.10
N LEU A 620 -37.75 -0.13 -5.02
CA LEU A 620 -39.08 0.21 -4.48
C LEU A 620 -39.85 1.15 -5.37
N ASP A 621 -39.21 1.99 -6.19
CA ASP A 621 -39.88 2.81 -7.22
C ASP A 621 -40.52 1.95 -8.28
N HIS A 622 -40.02 0.76 -8.52
CA HIS A 622 -40.56 -0.16 -9.50
C HIS A 622 -41.66 -1.03 -8.89
N GLU A 623 -42.92 -0.91 -9.38
CA GLU A 623 -44.13 -1.58 -8.84
C GLU A 623 -43.98 -3.11 -8.67
N ALA A 624 -43.16 -3.76 -9.51
CA ALA A 624 -42.94 -5.21 -9.47
C ALA A 624 -42.32 -5.70 -8.15
N PHE A 625 -41.49 -4.88 -7.49
CA PHE A 625 -40.82 -5.23 -6.25
C PHE A 625 -41.53 -4.75 -4.98
N ARG A 626 -42.53 -3.88 -5.09
CA ARG A 626 -43.38 -3.49 -3.94
C ARG A 626 -44.23 -4.65 -3.41
N LYS A 627 -44.55 -5.66 -4.26
CA LYS A 627 -45.27 -6.84 -3.83
C LYS A 627 -44.29 -7.89 -3.34
N ILE A 628 -44.14 -8.04 -2.02
CA ILE A 628 -43.25 -9.00 -1.41
C ILE A 628 -43.71 -10.43 -1.74
N LYS A 629 -43.22 -10.97 -2.83
CA LYS A 629 -43.40 -12.38 -3.22
C LYS A 629 -42.00 -12.99 -3.34
N GLY A 630 -41.73 -14.04 -2.61
CA GLY A 630 -40.42 -14.69 -2.62
C GLY A 630 -40.22 -15.54 -1.40
N ASN A 631 -39.06 -15.51 -0.81
CA ASN A 631 -38.75 -16.18 0.44
C ASN A 631 -39.59 -15.57 1.57
N SER A 632 -40.08 -16.43 2.47
CA SER A 632 -40.80 -15.99 3.68
C SER A 632 -39.92 -15.15 4.62
N PHE A 633 -38.57 -15.26 4.54
CA PHE A 633 -37.64 -14.38 5.18
C PHE A 633 -37.62 -13.05 4.40
N SER A 634 -38.42 -12.09 4.83
CA SER A 634 -38.74 -10.87 4.08
C SER A 634 -37.54 -9.93 3.91
N PRO A 635 -37.58 -8.96 2.96
CA PRO A 635 -36.54 -7.93 2.85
C PRO A 635 -36.24 -7.20 4.15
N LEU A 636 -37.28 -6.99 5.02
CA LEU A 636 -37.08 -6.35 6.33
C LEU A 636 -36.28 -7.26 7.29
N HIS A 637 -36.50 -8.58 7.25
CA HIS A 637 -35.63 -9.51 8.01
C HIS A 637 -34.17 -9.41 7.55
N CYS A 638 -33.94 -9.27 6.22
CA CYS A 638 -32.61 -9.12 5.67
C CYS A 638 -31.93 -7.83 6.15
N ALA A 639 -32.64 -6.70 6.14
CA ALA A 639 -32.13 -5.42 6.56
C ALA A 639 -31.71 -5.42 8.04
N VAL A 640 -32.63 -5.85 8.92
CA VAL A 640 -32.37 -5.82 10.37
C VAL A 640 -31.36 -6.88 10.85
N MET A 641 -31.11 -7.92 10.05
CA MET A 641 -30.10 -8.95 10.34
C MET A 641 -28.68 -8.42 10.27
N ASN A 642 -28.43 -7.35 9.51
CA ASN A 642 -27.13 -6.72 9.29
C ASN A 642 -27.08 -5.25 9.75
N ASP A 643 -28.00 -4.85 10.64
CA ASP A 643 -28.08 -3.51 11.22
C ASP A 643 -28.26 -2.37 10.20
N ASN A 644 -28.95 -2.64 9.11
CA ASN A 644 -29.23 -1.63 8.09
C ASN A 644 -30.50 -0.84 8.47
N GLU A 645 -30.38 0.06 9.46
CA GLU A 645 -31.50 0.85 9.99
C GLU A 645 -32.14 1.72 8.92
N GLY A 646 -31.38 2.47 8.12
CA GLY A 646 -31.89 3.34 7.06
C GLY A 646 -32.71 2.57 6.03
N VAL A 647 -32.24 1.39 5.62
CA VAL A 647 -32.99 0.49 4.73
C VAL A 647 -34.26 0.00 5.39
N ALA A 648 -34.20 -0.38 6.67
CA ALA A 648 -35.36 -0.87 7.42
C ALA A 648 -36.43 0.19 7.55
N GLU A 649 -36.07 1.44 7.85
CA GLU A 649 -36.95 2.59 7.90
C GLU A 649 -37.61 2.85 6.53
N MET A 650 -36.82 2.92 5.45
CA MET A 650 -37.29 3.10 4.08
C MET A 650 -38.30 2.01 3.67
N LEU A 651 -38.05 0.74 4.04
CA LEU A 651 -38.97 -0.36 3.76
C LEU A 651 -40.30 -0.18 4.50
N ILE A 652 -40.27 0.25 5.76
CA ILE A 652 -41.48 0.45 6.59
C ILE A 652 -42.30 1.61 6.04
N ASP A 653 -41.65 2.70 5.62
CA ASP A 653 -42.29 3.87 5.04
C ASP A 653 -42.95 3.57 3.68
N CYS A 654 -42.26 2.87 2.80
CA CYS A 654 -42.74 2.56 1.46
C CYS A 654 -43.79 1.43 1.41
N LEU A 655 -43.64 0.39 2.29
CA LEU A 655 -44.50 -0.81 2.23
C LEU A 655 -45.53 -0.84 3.37
N GLY A 656 -45.44 0.09 4.30
CA GLY A 656 -46.36 0.25 5.44
C GLY A 656 -46.00 -0.60 6.66
N ALA A 657 -46.47 -0.20 7.83
CA ALA A 657 -46.15 -0.83 9.13
C ALA A 657 -46.55 -2.31 9.25
N ASN A 658 -47.39 -2.84 8.35
CA ASN A 658 -47.80 -4.26 8.40
C ASN A 658 -46.61 -5.22 8.18
N ILE A 659 -45.52 -4.77 7.50
CA ILE A 659 -44.36 -5.62 7.25
C ILE A 659 -43.56 -5.91 8.52
N VAL A 660 -43.67 -5.09 9.55
CA VAL A 660 -42.93 -5.18 10.81
C VAL A 660 -43.19 -6.49 11.56
N ASN A 661 -44.41 -7.05 11.37
CA ASN A 661 -44.85 -8.30 12.02
C ASN A 661 -44.97 -9.49 11.06
N THR A 662 -44.37 -9.40 9.85
CA THR A 662 -44.31 -10.56 8.95
C THR A 662 -43.47 -11.66 9.56
N THR A 663 -43.81 -12.89 9.25
CA THR A 663 -43.11 -14.07 9.82
C THR A 663 -42.42 -14.87 8.73
N ASP A 664 -41.24 -15.37 9.05
CA ASP A 664 -40.52 -16.33 8.18
C ASP A 664 -41.14 -17.73 8.23
N SER A 665 -40.55 -18.69 7.55
CA SER A 665 -41.00 -20.11 7.54
C SER A 665 -41.01 -20.78 8.93
N LYS A 666 -40.29 -20.21 9.89
CA LYS A 666 -40.18 -20.68 11.27
C LYS A 666 -41.02 -19.86 12.23
N GLY A 667 -41.90 -18.96 11.73
CA GLY A 667 -42.70 -18.06 12.55
C GLY A 667 -41.97 -16.90 13.21
N ARG A 668 -40.70 -16.63 12.81
CA ARG A 668 -39.90 -15.55 13.41
C ARG A 668 -40.19 -14.23 12.73
N THR A 669 -40.30 -13.16 13.49
CA THR A 669 -40.49 -11.79 13.02
C THR A 669 -39.14 -11.09 12.78
N PRO A 670 -39.13 -9.94 12.08
CA PRO A 670 -37.92 -9.11 11.99
C PRO A 670 -37.29 -8.78 13.36
N LEU A 671 -38.14 -8.59 14.39
CA LEU A 671 -37.66 -8.33 15.74
C LEU A 671 -36.88 -9.53 16.33
N HIS A 672 -37.24 -10.77 16.00
CA HIS A 672 -36.42 -11.93 16.37
C HIS A 672 -35.06 -11.92 15.68
N ALA A 673 -35.00 -11.49 14.41
CA ALA A 673 -33.78 -11.41 13.66
C ALA A 673 -32.84 -10.32 14.26
N ALA A 674 -33.37 -9.13 14.52
CA ALA A 674 -32.62 -8.04 15.15
C ALA A 674 -32.13 -8.42 16.56
N ALA A 675 -32.98 -9.06 17.36
CA ALA A 675 -32.63 -9.52 18.71
C ALA A 675 -31.58 -10.65 18.71
N PHE A 676 -31.58 -11.51 17.69
CA PHE A 676 -30.54 -12.54 17.50
C PHE A 676 -29.17 -11.96 17.19
N SER A 677 -29.11 -10.86 16.42
CA SER A 677 -27.88 -10.25 15.94
C SER A 677 -27.36 -9.08 16.80
N ASP A 678 -28.03 -8.71 17.90
CA ASP A 678 -27.71 -7.63 18.85
C ASP A 678 -27.80 -6.21 18.25
N HIS A 679 -28.68 -5.99 17.28
CA HIS A 679 -28.83 -4.72 16.57
C HIS A 679 -29.83 -3.78 17.25
N VAL A 680 -29.31 -2.89 18.08
CA VAL A 680 -30.06 -2.02 18.99
C VAL A 680 -30.90 -0.99 18.24
N GLU A 681 -30.34 -0.35 17.24
CA GLU A 681 -30.99 0.67 16.41
C GLU A 681 -32.21 0.05 15.71
N CYS A 682 -32.01 -1.09 15.05
CA CYS A 682 -33.08 -1.82 14.38
C CYS A 682 -34.17 -2.31 15.36
N ILE A 683 -33.81 -2.75 16.60
CA ILE A 683 -34.76 -3.16 17.62
C ILE A 683 -35.65 -1.95 18.03
N SER A 684 -35.01 -0.80 18.25
CA SER A 684 -35.67 0.44 18.64
C SER A 684 -36.63 0.94 17.55
N LEU A 685 -36.15 0.92 16.28
CA LEU A 685 -36.93 1.26 15.09
C LEU A 685 -38.17 0.36 14.98
N LEU A 686 -37.99 -0.97 15.06
CA LEU A 686 -39.12 -1.91 14.96
C LEU A 686 -40.14 -1.74 16.09
N LEU A 687 -39.69 -1.52 17.31
CA LEU A 687 -40.58 -1.29 18.45
C LEU A 687 -41.35 0.03 18.36
N SER A 688 -40.76 1.09 17.77
CA SER A 688 -41.45 2.36 17.52
C SER A 688 -42.57 2.21 16.48
N HIS A 689 -42.36 1.34 15.45
CA HIS A 689 -43.34 1.06 14.40
C HIS A 689 -44.29 -0.09 14.70
N GLY A 690 -44.41 -0.49 15.96
CA GLY A 690 -45.43 -1.43 16.44
C GLY A 690 -45.09 -2.91 16.27
N ALA A 691 -43.80 -3.25 16.32
CA ALA A 691 -43.41 -4.65 16.43
C ALA A 691 -43.96 -5.31 17.68
N LYS A 692 -44.47 -6.53 17.56
CA LYS A 692 -44.94 -7.36 18.65
C LYS A 692 -43.78 -7.89 19.47
N ALA A 693 -43.43 -7.23 20.57
CA ALA A 693 -42.32 -7.62 21.45
C ALA A 693 -42.43 -9.06 21.98
N ASN A 694 -43.64 -9.57 22.11
CA ASN A 694 -43.94 -10.89 22.65
C ASN A 694 -44.36 -11.91 21.56
N ALA A 695 -44.04 -11.66 20.31
CA ALA A 695 -44.24 -12.65 19.25
C ALA A 695 -43.40 -13.91 19.55
N VAL A 696 -43.97 -15.08 19.25
CA VAL A 696 -43.32 -16.37 19.48
C VAL A 696 -42.99 -17.06 18.16
N ASP A 697 -41.85 -17.73 18.05
CA ASP A 697 -41.51 -18.55 16.93
C ASP A 697 -42.36 -19.84 16.88
N ALA A 698 -42.52 -20.42 15.70
CA ALA A 698 -43.40 -21.60 15.55
C ALA A 698 -42.77 -22.92 16.02
N LEU A 699 -41.46 -22.98 16.21
CA LEU A 699 -40.76 -24.22 16.54
C LEU A 699 -40.53 -24.39 18.04
N ALA A 700 -40.03 -23.37 18.68
CA ALA A 700 -39.63 -23.43 20.09
C ALA A 700 -40.43 -22.50 21.01
N HIS A 701 -41.41 -21.76 20.48
CA HIS A 701 -42.22 -20.73 21.19
C HIS A 701 -41.35 -19.67 21.88
N LYS A 702 -40.19 -19.38 21.29
CA LYS A 702 -39.26 -18.36 21.82
C LYS A 702 -39.69 -16.96 21.38
N THR A 703 -39.59 -16.03 22.32
CA THR A 703 -39.77 -14.60 22.03
C THR A 703 -38.44 -13.96 21.55
N PRO A 704 -38.47 -12.74 20.99
CA PRO A 704 -37.22 -12.01 20.66
C PRO A 704 -36.26 -11.86 21.85
N LEU A 705 -36.82 -11.57 23.04
CA LEU A 705 -36.03 -11.49 24.28
C LEU A 705 -35.41 -12.83 24.65
N MET A 706 -36.12 -13.94 24.49
CA MET A 706 -35.58 -15.28 24.75
C MET A 706 -34.46 -15.62 23.77
N MET A 707 -34.58 -15.19 22.50
CA MET A 707 -33.53 -15.34 21.49
C MET A 707 -32.27 -14.55 21.83
N ALA A 708 -32.41 -13.28 22.24
CA ALA A 708 -31.30 -12.45 22.71
C ALA A 708 -30.63 -13.04 23.96
N ALA A 709 -31.44 -13.43 24.96
CA ALA A 709 -30.96 -14.04 26.20
C ALA A 709 -30.23 -15.37 26.00
N LEU A 710 -30.72 -16.21 25.08
CA LEU A 710 -30.09 -17.50 24.73
C LEU A 710 -28.72 -17.32 24.06
N ASN A 711 -28.53 -16.26 23.25
CA ASN A 711 -27.31 -15.99 22.50
C ASN A 711 -26.36 -15.00 23.22
N GLY A 712 -26.73 -14.48 24.36
CA GLY A 712 -25.95 -13.55 25.18
C GLY A 712 -25.86 -12.13 24.62
N GLN A 713 -26.84 -11.74 23.83
CA GLN A 713 -26.92 -10.41 23.19
C GLN A 713 -27.34 -9.36 24.21
N THR A 714 -26.39 -8.81 24.93
CA THR A 714 -26.62 -7.95 26.11
C THR A 714 -27.33 -6.65 25.78
N ASN A 715 -26.94 -5.99 24.67
CA ASN A 715 -27.53 -4.72 24.27
C ASN A 715 -28.99 -4.91 23.82
N ALA A 716 -29.26 -5.96 23.05
CA ALA A 716 -30.60 -6.32 22.64
C ALA A 716 -31.51 -6.65 23.85
N VAL A 717 -30.99 -7.40 24.84
CA VAL A 717 -31.70 -7.68 26.09
C VAL A 717 -32.02 -6.38 26.82
N GLU A 718 -31.06 -5.47 26.98
CA GLU A 718 -31.25 -4.18 27.65
C GLU A 718 -32.36 -3.36 27.01
N VAL A 719 -32.32 -3.19 25.68
CA VAL A 719 -33.33 -2.41 24.95
C VAL A 719 -34.70 -3.06 25.01
N LEU A 720 -34.82 -4.38 24.81
CA LEU A 720 -36.08 -5.09 24.87
C LEU A 720 -36.73 -5.01 26.25
N VAL A 721 -35.92 -5.20 27.29
CA VAL A 721 -36.41 -5.14 28.70
C VAL A 721 -36.77 -3.70 29.10
N SER A 722 -35.96 -2.72 28.70
CA SER A 722 -36.17 -1.29 28.97
C SER A 722 -37.39 -0.72 28.23
N SER A 723 -37.78 -1.29 27.10
CA SER A 723 -38.97 -0.86 26.33
C SER A 723 -40.29 -0.95 27.10
N GLY A 724 -40.34 -1.74 28.17
CA GLY A 724 -41.54 -2.01 28.94
C GLY A 724 -42.66 -2.74 28.18
N LYS A 725 -42.39 -3.17 26.95
CA LYS A 725 -43.38 -3.89 26.10
C LYS A 725 -43.20 -5.41 26.16
N THR A 726 -42.14 -5.91 26.76
CA THR A 726 -41.80 -7.33 26.86
C THR A 726 -42.36 -7.96 28.10
N ASP A 727 -42.98 -9.13 27.93
CA ASP A 727 -43.52 -9.94 29.05
C ASP A 727 -42.44 -10.96 29.46
N LEU A 728 -41.89 -10.78 30.66
CA LEU A 728 -40.85 -11.63 31.24
C LEU A 728 -41.35 -12.98 31.72
N SER A 729 -42.70 -13.16 31.80
CA SER A 729 -43.35 -14.40 32.31
C SER A 729 -43.49 -15.47 31.23
N LEU A 730 -43.34 -15.11 29.95
CA LEU A 730 -43.50 -16.05 28.86
C LEU A 730 -42.49 -17.19 28.93
N GLN A 731 -42.95 -18.36 28.53
CA GLN A 731 -42.16 -19.60 28.55
C GLN A 731 -42.07 -20.22 27.14
N ASP A 732 -40.94 -20.80 26.82
CA ASP A 732 -40.71 -21.59 25.60
C ASP A 732 -41.36 -23.00 25.72
N VAL A 733 -41.18 -23.85 24.70
CA VAL A 733 -41.70 -25.24 24.69
C VAL A 733 -41.19 -26.04 25.89
N ASP A 734 -40.00 -25.81 26.35
CA ASP A 734 -39.37 -26.43 27.52
C ASP A 734 -39.72 -25.69 28.84
N ARG A 735 -40.67 -24.78 28.79
CA ARG A 735 -41.09 -23.90 29.89
C ARG A 735 -39.99 -23.04 30.48
N ASN A 736 -38.93 -22.78 29.74
CA ASN A 736 -37.89 -21.83 30.15
C ASN A 736 -38.38 -20.41 29.91
N THR A 737 -38.12 -19.53 30.88
CA THR A 737 -38.20 -18.08 30.68
C THR A 737 -36.90 -17.54 30.08
N ALA A 738 -36.87 -16.29 29.66
CA ALA A 738 -35.67 -15.63 29.19
C ALA A 738 -34.50 -15.72 30.21
N LEU A 739 -34.82 -15.62 31.51
CA LEU A 739 -33.85 -15.77 32.59
C LEU A 739 -33.22 -17.17 32.66
N HIS A 740 -34.04 -18.23 32.52
CA HIS A 740 -33.55 -19.61 32.46
C HIS A 740 -32.58 -19.79 31.29
N LEU A 741 -32.93 -19.25 30.11
CA LEU A 741 -32.13 -19.35 28.92
C LEU A 741 -30.79 -18.61 29.07
N ALA A 742 -30.79 -17.38 29.61
CA ALA A 742 -29.56 -16.63 29.87
C ALA A 742 -28.65 -17.40 30.85
N CYS A 743 -29.20 -17.89 31.96
CA CYS A 743 -28.44 -18.69 32.92
C CYS A 743 -27.93 -20.01 32.33
N SER A 744 -28.71 -20.69 31.51
CA SER A 744 -28.33 -22.00 30.92
C SER A 744 -27.13 -21.95 29.96
N LYS A 745 -26.84 -20.78 29.42
CA LYS A 745 -25.70 -20.52 28.50
C LYS A 745 -24.56 -19.79 29.16
N GLY A 746 -24.70 -19.41 30.42
CA GLY A 746 -23.66 -18.70 31.15
C GLY A 746 -23.60 -17.20 30.86
N HIS A 747 -24.67 -16.62 30.31
CA HIS A 747 -24.69 -15.18 29.96
C HIS A 747 -25.07 -14.33 31.18
N GLU A 748 -24.09 -14.07 32.05
CA GLU A 748 -24.27 -13.43 33.35
C GLU A 748 -24.85 -12.02 33.24
N THR A 749 -24.28 -11.18 32.33
CA THR A 749 -24.74 -9.80 32.10
C THR A 749 -26.19 -9.74 31.65
N SER A 750 -26.57 -10.58 30.66
CA SER A 750 -27.95 -10.67 30.18
C SER A 750 -28.92 -11.14 31.27
N ALA A 751 -28.49 -12.08 32.11
CA ALA A 751 -29.29 -12.55 33.24
C ALA A 751 -29.51 -11.46 34.29
N LEU A 752 -28.48 -10.66 34.60
CA LEU A 752 -28.56 -9.55 35.53
C LEU A 752 -29.49 -8.43 35.04
N LEU A 753 -29.43 -8.08 33.76
CA LEU A 753 -30.32 -7.09 33.13
C LEU A 753 -31.79 -7.52 33.20
N ILE A 754 -32.07 -8.81 32.99
CA ILE A 754 -33.43 -9.36 33.11
C ILE A 754 -33.84 -9.33 34.57
N LEU A 755 -33.00 -9.76 35.49
CA LEU A 755 -33.26 -9.77 36.92
C LEU A 755 -33.54 -8.37 37.48
N GLU A 756 -32.83 -7.35 37.03
CA GLU A 756 -33.04 -5.97 37.48
C GLU A 756 -34.50 -5.54 37.37
N LYS A 757 -35.16 -5.96 36.29
CA LYS A 757 -36.59 -5.58 36.04
C LYS A 757 -37.61 -6.54 36.62
N ILE A 758 -37.22 -7.69 37.15
CA ILE A 758 -38.13 -8.63 37.82
C ILE A 758 -38.29 -8.21 39.26
N SER A 759 -39.51 -7.81 39.64
CA SER A 759 -39.92 -7.55 41.02
C SER A 759 -40.83 -8.62 41.61
N ASP A 760 -41.45 -9.45 40.79
CA ASP A 760 -42.37 -10.50 41.21
C ASP A 760 -41.60 -11.78 41.61
N ARG A 761 -41.75 -12.20 42.85
CA ARG A 761 -41.14 -13.42 43.39
C ARG A 761 -41.62 -14.69 42.69
N ASN A 762 -42.81 -14.70 42.08
CA ASN A 762 -43.30 -15.84 41.35
C ASN A 762 -42.47 -16.07 40.07
N LEU A 763 -42.04 -15.01 39.40
CA LEU A 763 -41.18 -15.08 38.22
C LEU A 763 -39.75 -15.53 38.57
N ILE A 764 -39.25 -15.12 39.73
CA ILE A 764 -37.92 -15.53 40.21
C ILE A 764 -37.92 -17.04 40.53
N ASN A 765 -39.05 -17.59 40.96
CA ASN A 765 -39.19 -18.97 41.38
C ASN A 765 -39.96 -19.85 40.36
N CYS A 766 -40.21 -19.34 39.16
CA CYS A 766 -40.84 -20.13 38.11
C CYS A 766 -39.96 -21.33 37.71
N THR A 767 -40.58 -22.41 37.30
CA THR A 767 -39.89 -23.66 36.98
C THR A 767 -40.03 -23.97 35.50
N ASN A 768 -38.95 -24.49 34.91
CA ASN A 768 -38.97 -25.07 33.56
C ASN A 768 -39.59 -26.49 33.53
N ALA A 769 -39.59 -27.16 32.40
CA ALA A 769 -40.15 -28.52 32.27
C ALA A 769 -39.46 -29.55 33.18
N ALA A 770 -38.18 -29.36 33.50
CA ALA A 770 -37.43 -30.19 34.45
C ALA A 770 -37.57 -29.73 35.90
N LEU A 771 -38.60 -28.92 36.23
CA LEU A 771 -38.88 -28.32 37.55
C LEU A 771 -37.68 -27.48 38.09
N GLN A 772 -36.74 -27.08 37.27
CA GLN A 772 -35.61 -26.25 37.67
C GLN A 772 -36.02 -24.77 37.73
N THR A 773 -35.63 -24.09 38.80
CA THR A 773 -35.76 -22.64 38.89
C THR A 773 -34.53 -21.98 38.27
N PRO A 774 -34.56 -20.67 37.94
CA PRO A 774 -33.37 -19.94 37.47
C PRO A 774 -32.17 -20.11 38.42
N LEU A 775 -32.41 -20.21 39.74
CA LEU A 775 -31.37 -20.47 40.73
C LEU A 775 -30.69 -21.83 40.55
N HIS A 776 -31.43 -22.89 40.24
CA HIS A 776 -30.82 -24.22 39.91
C HIS A 776 -29.87 -24.12 38.71
N VAL A 777 -30.33 -23.44 37.68
CA VAL A 777 -29.55 -23.31 36.43
C VAL A 777 -28.32 -22.43 36.63
N ALA A 778 -28.47 -21.26 37.28
CA ALA A 778 -27.38 -20.34 37.56
C ALA A 778 -26.32 -20.97 38.49
N ALA A 779 -26.76 -21.69 39.54
CA ALA A 779 -25.88 -22.41 40.45
C ALA A 779 -25.06 -23.50 39.75
N ARG A 780 -25.67 -24.27 38.86
CA ARG A 780 -25.00 -25.31 38.07
C ARG A 780 -23.98 -24.74 37.08
N MET A 781 -24.26 -23.57 36.53
CA MET A 781 -23.38 -22.89 35.58
C MET A 781 -22.28 -22.03 36.22
N GLY A 782 -22.31 -21.86 37.55
CA GLY A 782 -21.28 -21.11 38.28
C GLY A 782 -21.42 -19.60 38.20
N LEU A 783 -22.61 -19.07 37.97
CA LEU A 783 -22.87 -17.64 37.82
C LEU A 783 -23.04 -16.98 39.21
N THR A 784 -21.91 -16.69 39.88
CA THR A 784 -21.87 -16.25 41.27
C THR A 784 -22.64 -14.97 41.52
N VAL A 785 -22.49 -13.95 40.66
CA VAL A 785 -23.19 -12.68 40.81
C VAL A 785 -24.70 -12.85 40.58
N VAL A 786 -25.10 -13.64 39.58
CA VAL A 786 -26.51 -13.93 39.32
C VAL A 786 -27.12 -14.71 40.47
N VAL A 787 -26.40 -15.67 41.07
CA VAL A 787 -26.85 -16.42 42.24
C VAL A 787 -27.04 -15.51 43.42
N GLN A 788 -26.12 -14.58 43.68
CA GLN A 788 -26.25 -13.59 44.76
C GLN A 788 -27.49 -12.72 44.56
N GLU A 789 -27.66 -12.14 43.36
CA GLU A 789 -28.83 -11.30 43.05
C GLU A 789 -30.17 -12.04 43.19
N LEU A 790 -30.20 -13.31 42.70
CA LEU A 790 -31.38 -14.16 42.86
C LEU A 790 -31.75 -14.40 44.34
N LEU A 791 -30.76 -14.64 45.19
CA LEU A 791 -30.95 -14.83 46.64
C LEU A 791 -31.45 -13.53 47.32
N GLU A 792 -30.89 -12.38 46.96
CA GLU A 792 -31.31 -11.08 47.46
C GLU A 792 -32.78 -10.77 47.11
N LYS A 793 -33.19 -11.17 45.89
CA LYS A 793 -34.58 -11.03 45.41
C LYS A 793 -35.54 -12.11 45.97
N GLY A 794 -35.06 -13.04 46.77
CA GLY A 794 -35.84 -14.03 47.48
C GLY A 794 -36.12 -15.30 46.65
N ALA A 795 -35.15 -15.75 45.88
CA ALA A 795 -35.23 -17.06 45.24
C ALA A 795 -35.26 -18.18 46.28
N SER A 796 -36.09 -19.19 46.02
CA SER A 796 -36.27 -20.35 46.91
C SER A 796 -35.07 -21.30 46.84
N VAL A 797 -34.33 -21.39 47.93
CA VAL A 797 -33.17 -22.30 48.08
C VAL A 797 -33.58 -23.76 48.34
N LEU A 798 -34.87 -23.99 48.68
CA LEU A 798 -35.44 -25.30 49.01
C LEU A 798 -36.28 -25.87 47.84
N ALA A 799 -36.42 -25.17 46.72
CA ALA A 799 -37.09 -25.72 45.54
C ALA A 799 -36.39 -27.00 45.09
N VAL A 800 -37.10 -27.98 44.60
CA VAL A 800 -36.53 -29.25 44.11
C VAL A 800 -36.84 -29.42 42.63
N ASP A 801 -35.87 -29.90 41.88
CA ASP A 801 -36.04 -30.26 40.48
C ASP A 801 -36.67 -31.66 40.30
N GLU A 802 -36.86 -32.12 39.08
CA GLU A 802 -37.44 -33.44 38.79
C GLU A 802 -36.66 -34.63 39.37
N ASN A 803 -35.35 -34.44 39.64
CA ASN A 803 -34.48 -35.43 40.26
C ASN A 803 -34.45 -35.32 41.81
N GLY A 804 -35.22 -34.41 42.38
CA GLY A 804 -35.22 -34.13 43.79
C GLY A 804 -34.05 -33.33 44.31
N TYR A 805 -33.28 -32.69 43.43
CA TYR A 805 -32.10 -31.85 43.82
C TYR A 805 -32.53 -30.42 44.12
N THR A 806 -32.08 -29.89 45.23
CA THR A 806 -32.15 -28.45 45.51
C THR A 806 -31.06 -27.68 44.74
N PRO A 807 -31.11 -26.35 44.56
CA PRO A 807 -30.09 -25.58 43.94
C PRO A 807 -28.68 -25.86 44.50
N ALA A 808 -28.54 -26.05 45.81
CA ALA A 808 -27.30 -26.45 46.46
C ALA A 808 -26.82 -27.84 46.01
N LEU A 809 -27.71 -28.83 45.90
CA LEU A 809 -27.36 -30.17 45.41
C LEU A 809 -27.08 -30.20 43.90
N ALA A 810 -27.73 -29.35 43.13
CA ALA A 810 -27.50 -29.25 41.69
C ALA A 810 -26.06 -28.77 41.33
N CYS A 811 -25.41 -27.98 42.19
CA CYS A 811 -24.05 -27.50 41.97
C CYS A 811 -22.98 -28.31 42.75
N ALA A 812 -23.34 -29.11 43.73
CA ALA A 812 -22.41 -29.82 44.61
C ALA A 812 -21.37 -30.73 43.88
N PRO A 813 -21.66 -31.36 42.76
CA PRO A 813 -20.70 -32.22 42.04
C PRO A 813 -19.58 -31.47 41.30
N ASN A 814 -19.72 -30.17 41.11
CA ASN A 814 -18.77 -29.41 40.30
C ASN A 814 -17.89 -28.51 41.20
N ARG A 815 -16.58 -28.69 41.16
CA ARG A 815 -15.62 -27.92 41.94
C ARG A 815 -15.56 -26.45 41.50
N ASP A 816 -15.79 -26.17 40.23
CA ASP A 816 -15.68 -24.84 39.64
C ASP A 816 -16.85 -23.91 40.09
N VAL A 817 -17.88 -24.44 40.73
CA VAL A 817 -19.02 -23.70 41.21
C VAL A 817 -19.09 -23.64 42.76
N ALA A 818 -17.98 -23.84 43.44
CA ALA A 818 -17.89 -23.85 44.90
C ALA A 818 -18.39 -22.54 45.54
N ASP A 819 -18.14 -21.41 44.88
CA ASP A 819 -18.57 -20.09 45.36
C ASP A 819 -20.10 -19.95 45.32
N CYS A 820 -20.75 -20.46 44.31
CA CYS A 820 -22.21 -20.50 44.25
C CYS A 820 -22.81 -21.36 45.34
N LEU A 821 -22.21 -22.52 45.60
CA LEU A 821 -22.61 -23.41 46.71
C LEU A 821 -22.46 -22.72 48.06
N ALA A 822 -21.36 -22.01 48.28
CA ALA A 822 -21.14 -21.26 49.53
C ALA A 822 -22.18 -20.16 49.73
N LEU A 823 -22.54 -19.42 48.70
CA LEU A 823 -23.58 -18.37 48.75
C LEU A 823 -24.95 -18.97 49.11
N ILE A 824 -25.34 -20.06 48.48
CA ILE A 824 -26.62 -20.73 48.73
C ILE A 824 -26.69 -21.28 50.16
N LEU A 825 -25.62 -21.95 50.62
CA LEU A 825 -25.55 -22.50 51.96
C LEU A 825 -25.57 -21.39 53.01
N ASN A 826 -24.90 -20.27 52.79
CA ASN A 826 -24.96 -19.12 53.71
C ASN A 826 -26.37 -18.55 53.83
N SER A 827 -27.14 -18.54 52.76
CA SER A 827 -28.54 -18.06 52.78
C SER A 827 -29.50 -19.04 53.49
N MET A 828 -29.12 -20.32 53.63
CA MET A 828 -29.89 -21.35 54.38
C MET A 828 -29.63 -21.33 55.89
N MET A 829 -28.57 -20.65 56.36
CA MET A 829 -28.29 -20.54 57.81
C MET A 829 -29.19 -19.54 58.46
N PRO A 830 -29.82 -19.85 59.64
CA PRO A 830 -30.61 -18.89 60.40
C PRO A 830 -29.71 -17.76 60.88
N THR A 831 -30.11 -16.51 60.66
CA THR A 831 -29.41 -15.31 61.13
C THR A 831 -29.31 -15.27 62.61
N SER A 832 -28.17 -15.67 63.21
CA SER A 832 -27.78 -15.37 64.57
C SER A 832 -26.57 -14.42 64.54
N PRO A 833 -26.49 -13.44 65.51
CA PRO A 833 -25.50 -12.37 65.37
C PRO A 833 -24.06 -12.84 65.65
N MET A 834 -23.18 -12.47 64.78
CA MET A 834 -21.74 -12.32 64.96
C MET A 834 -21.00 -13.38 65.79
N VAL A 835 -20.45 -14.36 65.11
CA VAL A 835 -19.20 -15.00 65.52
C VAL A 835 -18.29 -15.09 64.30
N THR A 836 -17.21 -14.35 64.33
CA THR A 836 -16.09 -14.49 63.43
C THR A 836 -15.54 -15.91 63.51
N ILE A 837 -15.76 -16.70 62.47
CA ILE A 837 -15.11 -18.02 62.35
C ILE A 837 -13.90 -17.88 61.43
N ALA A 838 -12.74 -18.10 62.12
CA ALA A 838 -11.43 -18.26 61.48
C ALA A 838 -11.46 -19.43 60.48
N ALA A 839 -10.65 -19.28 59.45
CA ALA A 839 -10.44 -20.22 58.37
C ALA A 839 -10.47 -21.70 58.80
N ILE A 840 -11.31 -22.49 58.16
CA ILE A 840 -11.29 -23.95 58.21
C ILE A 840 -10.25 -24.47 57.19
N PRO A 841 -9.32 -25.33 57.61
CA PRO A 841 -8.29 -25.87 56.70
C PRO A 841 -8.95 -26.82 55.70
N ALA A 842 -8.44 -26.77 54.47
CA ALA A 842 -8.84 -27.65 53.38
C ALA A 842 -8.71 -29.13 53.78
N LEU A 843 -9.79 -29.86 53.82
CA LEU A 843 -9.81 -31.30 53.85
C LEU A 843 -9.47 -31.84 52.45
N SER A 844 -8.28 -32.43 52.35
CA SER A 844 -7.85 -33.22 51.23
C SER A 844 -8.70 -34.46 51.12
N LEU A 845 -9.53 -34.55 50.12
CA LEU A 845 -10.17 -35.80 49.70
C LEU A 845 -9.36 -36.40 48.57
N THR A 846 -8.80 -37.55 48.82
CA THR A 846 -8.06 -38.43 47.95
C THR A 846 -8.86 -38.81 46.72
N GLN A 847 -8.11 -38.79 45.60
CA GLN A 847 -8.49 -39.26 44.28
C GLN A 847 -9.08 -40.70 44.32
N THR A 848 -10.22 -40.88 43.73
CA THR A 848 -10.57 -42.10 43.00
C THR A 848 -10.97 -41.70 41.58
N VAL A 849 -10.06 -41.98 40.69
CA VAL A 849 -10.25 -41.85 39.22
C VAL A 849 -11.29 -42.88 38.80
N ILE A 850 -12.45 -42.39 38.33
CA ILE A 850 -13.30 -43.17 37.47
C ILE A 850 -13.43 -42.44 36.14
N ASN A 851 -12.71 -42.94 35.16
CA ASN A 851 -12.84 -42.57 33.74
C ASN A 851 -14.25 -42.96 33.26
N HIS A 852 -15.11 -42.02 33.04
CA HIS A 852 -16.18 -42.14 32.11
C HIS A 852 -16.11 -41.02 31.10
N HIS A 853 -15.71 -41.36 29.89
CA HIS A 853 -15.95 -40.55 28.72
C HIS A 853 -17.44 -40.38 28.54
N PRO A 854 -17.95 -39.19 28.42
CA PRO A 854 -19.22 -38.96 27.77
C PRO A 854 -19.00 -38.75 26.27
N THR A 855 -19.17 -39.81 25.51
CA THR A 855 -19.54 -39.67 24.10
C THR A 855 -20.97 -39.19 24.05
N SER A 856 -21.21 -37.93 23.82
CA SER A 856 -22.43 -37.47 23.15
C SER A 856 -22.12 -36.12 22.49
N ASN A 857 -21.74 -36.21 21.23
CA ASN A 857 -21.87 -35.12 20.26
C ASN A 857 -23.36 -34.80 20.10
N HIS A 858 -23.92 -34.03 21.01
CA HIS A 858 -25.05 -33.20 20.69
C HIS A 858 -24.52 -31.80 20.42
N ILE A 859 -24.10 -31.60 19.16
CA ILE A 859 -24.05 -30.28 18.55
C ILE A 859 -25.50 -29.79 18.62
N SER A 860 -25.82 -28.98 19.63
CA SER A 860 -26.99 -28.13 19.58
C SER A 860 -26.80 -27.25 18.37
N LYS A 861 -27.46 -27.58 17.25
CA LYS A 861 -27.58 -26.68 16.10
C LYS A 861 -28.19 -25.42 16.67
N GLY A 862 -27.39 -24.37 16.79
CA GLY A 862 -27.81 -23.02 17.03
C GLY A 862 -28.93 -22.72 16.05
N VAL A 863 -29.94 -22.01 16.48
CA VAL A 863 -31.04 -21.56 15.66
C VAL A 863 -30.47 -20.64 14.60
N ALA A 864 -30.07 -21.22 13.48
CA ALA A 864 -29.57 -20.45 12.36
C ALA A 864 -30.74 -19.85 11.59
N PHE A 865 -30.64 -18.55 11.33
CA PHE A 865 -31.48 -17.93 10.31
C PHE A 865 -30.98 -18.40 8.93
N ASP A 866 -31.88 -18.62 7.98
CA ASP A 866 -31.54 -18.89 6.59
C ASP A 866 -31.10 -17.56 5.96
N THR A 867 -29.84 -17.17 6.18
CA THR A 867 -29.26 -15.96 5.64
C THR A 867 -28.86 -16.16 4.19
N PRO A 868 -28.97 -15.14 3.33
CA PRO A 868 -28.42 -15.22 2.00
C PRO A 868 -26.89 -15.45 2.09
N PRO A 869 -26.31 -16.31 1.26
CA PRO A 869 -24.86 -16.50 1.25
C PRO A 869 -24.18 -15.18 0.91
N SER A 870 -23.23 -14.76 1.74
CA SER A 870 -22.47 -13.53 1.51
C SER A 870 -21.84 -13.56 0.14
N LEU A 871 -22.18 -12.62 -0.72
CA LEU A 871 -21.43 -12.30 -1.92
C LEU A 871 -20.18 -11.55 -1.48
N ARG A 872 -19.16 -12.26 -1.01
CA ARG A 872 -17.82 -11.74 -1.20
C ARG A 872 -17.56 -11.83 -2.70
N PRO A 873 -17.27 -10.72 -3.40
CA PRO A 873 -16.82 -10.82 -4.77
C PRO A 873 -15.60 -11.74 -4.77
N ASP A 874 -15.59 -12.71 -5.68
CA ASP A 874 -14.43 -13.58 -5.93
C ASP A 874 -13.25 -12.77 -6.51
N HIS A 875 -12.99 -11.56 -5.97
CA HIS A 875 -11.88 -10.68 -6.38
C HIS A 875 -10.53 -11.12 -5.83
N ALA A 876 -10.49 -12.07 -4.87
CA ALA A 876 -9.24 -12.41 -4.21
C ALA A 876 -8.37 -13.43 -4.95
N SER A 877 -8.81 -14.00 -6.07
CA SER A 877 -8.02 -15.01 -6.80
C SER A 877 -7.49 -14.59 -8.17
N TYR A 878 -7.75 -13.37 -8.65
CA TYR A 878 -7.37 -12.98 -10.02
C TYR A 878 -6.49 -11.74 -10.17
N CYS A 879 -6.10 -11.07 -9.11
CA CYS A 879 -5.14 -9.96 -9.14
C CYS A 879 -4.06 -10.16 -8.08
N ARG A 880 -3.21 -11.17 -8.22
CA ARG A 880 -1.82 -10.96 -7.85
C ARG A 880 -1.18 -10.29 -9.05
N PRO A 881 -0.65 -9.05 -8.94
CA PRO A 881 0.25 -8.54 -9.94
C PRO A 881 1.40 -9.54 -10.03
N GLU A 882 1.68 -10.01 -11.25
CA GLU A 882 2.91 -10.72 -11.53
C GLU A 882 4.02 -9.83 -10.98
N ARG A 883 4.83 -10.35 -10.07
CA ARG A 883 6.01 -9.62 -9.59
C ARG A 883 6.80 -9.27 -10.85
N PRO A 884 7.16 -8.00 -11.06
CA PRO A 884 8.09 -7.67 -12.11
C PRO A 884 9.33 -8.53 -11.90
N LEU A 885 9.83 -9.14 -12.97
CA LEU A 885 11.16 -9.71 -13.02
C LEU A 885 12.08 -8.70 -12.36
N SER A 886 12.75 -9.10 -11.29
CA SER A 886 13.58 -8.25 -10.48
C SER A 886 14.41 -7.33 -11.38
N SER A 887 14.02 -6.07 -11.45
CA SER A 887 14.90 -5.02 -11.90
C SER A 887 16.15 -5.15 -11.04
N VAL A 888 17.29 -5.33 -11.70
CA VAL A 888 18.58 -5.05 -11.09
C VAL A 888 18.45 -3.62 -10.58
N SER A 889 18.35 -3.46 -9.27
CA SER A 889 18.32 -2.17 -8.64
C SER A 889 19.67 -1.53 -8.86
N ALA A 890 19.77 -0.70 -9.86
CA ALA A 890 20.73 0.37 -9.85
C ALA A 890 20.17 1.39 -8.87
N ASP A 891 20.71 1.37 -7.65
CA ASP A 891 20.54 2.45 -6.72
C ASP A 891 21.23 3.69 -7.28
N ASP A 892 20.51 4.48 -8.04
CA ASP A 892 20.87 5.83 -8.44
C ASP A 892 19.74 6.80 -8.02
N GLU A 893 19.61 7.01 -6.73
CA GLU A 893 19.14 8.28 -6.21
C GLU A 893 20.33 9.15 -5.82
N LEU A 894 20.94 9.80 -6.79
CA LEU A 894 21.82 10.94 -6.60
C LEU A 894 21.59 11.95 -7.72
N ASN A 895 20.42 12.53 -7.75
CA ASN A 895 20.18 13.79 -8.43
C ASN A 895 19.81 14.85 -7.41
N ASP A 896 20.84 15.41 -6.77
CA ASP A 896 20.79 16.75 -6.22
C ASP A 896 21.11 17.75 -7.33
N SER A 897 20.14 18.02 -8.18
CA SER A 897 20.15 19.20 -9.04
C SER A 897 19.27 20.27 -8.43
N ASP A 898 19.74 20.86 -7.34
CA ASP A 898 19.25 22.15 -6.87
C ASP A 898 20.19 23.26 -7.39
N SER A 899 20.05 23.56 -8.67
CA SER A 899 20.43 24.85 -9.23
C SER A 899 19.15 25.55 -9.69
N GLU A 900 18.34 26.00 -8.77
CA GLU A 900 17.42 27.09 -9.05
C GLU A 900 18.06 28.41 -8.59
N THR A 901 18.75 29.02 -9.53
CA THR A 901 19.03 30.43 -9.56
C THR A 901 17.72 31.23 -9.53
N TYR A 902 17.77 32.34 -8.80
CA TYR A 902 16.79 33.42 -8.70
C TYR A 902 16.11 33.83 -10.00
#